data_94796b4721a89ab082a973f324000788
#
_entry.id   94796b4721a89ab082a973f324000788
#
_cell.length_a   1.000
_cell.length_b   1.000
_cell.length_c   1.000
_cell.angle_alpha   90.00
_cell.angle_beta   90.00
_cell.angle_gamma   90.00
#
_symmetry.space_group_name_H-M   'P 1'
#
loop_
_entity.id
_entity.type
_entity.pdbx_description
1 polymer ?
#
loop_
_entity_poly.entity_id
_entity_poly.type
_entity_poly.pdbx_seq_one_letter_code
_entity_poly.pdbx_strand_id
1 'polypeptide(L)'
;MPVTRIDNNNAFLMAIGEGSRIEVHGADAEKESWTQLNQSAERGENVLQLELATGWEVGDRIAIASTGANMGDAEERTIVEVRDGGRAVVLDQPLANDHFGDVQTYQNGKSGQDAREWTVDQRAEVALLSRNVTIQGDEDSTEDGYGGHSMVMDGADMHISGAEFARMGQEGALGRYPLHWHLQADVSGQYVENSSIHHSYNKGITIHGTQNAWLEDNVVFDTIGHGYFLEDGAEFGNVLIDNLGFVQRAADNVREAPIASDATAVSSFWIQNPDNHLIGNRAAGSDHSGFWIISREAVIDQSAETGLYDGYVPRDQAFGVFEGNVAHANNQSALRIGGQVDETTGVVSPNTPFHITQRDGQNNAVDYVIQDFEGYKSGGDAVWVRGFGGSFEDMILADNGRATFLRGLQTIEDSLIVGASDNDDGSPIRGGERHGVSLYDEALAIRDSHFAGFSGTDDGAFSQHIGVDNSTRHSVENVTFENDGTNPFTNRDRQGITDEQGTFSVGLVDIDGSITGTPGQILTPRIDDVGGQFVTVDEPGFNAGQGATYDPSIGAWVNPVGTTIGVLEHTSTSVPMTVTRSDGPQLSNLNADDRTEFLVFADQDLIYTVDHQGAPDSRFSVDVTDLPRGASVILRYVDLPANTSIQGADSVGSLDALMQATGSSVFRDGGDTYLKLVATELDYDSSSGSPAIDQRSYSDSITVISGGGRDRGDEVDEPRDLDRTVPYGTVDADDSMRPERAPSTSDTMDIAPGDARWSDTSVWDGSAPGADDIVFVGEGETLVLDIDAEVAGIIVNGGALIVEDTQDIDLITDYLLVINEGLFQVGQEDSPHQNDFTLTLEGDDPTADINLEPFLGLTGIEIV
;
A
#
# COMPACT_ATOMS: atom_id res chain seq x y z
N MET A 1 25.52 -0.97 -30.05
CA MET A 1 25.61 -1.67 -31.34
C MET A 1 24.29 -1.35 -32.03
N PRO A 2 24.24 -1.25 -33.36
CA PRO A 2 22.96 -1.01 -34.02
C PRO A 2 22.01 -2.17 -33.71
N VAL A 3 20.75 -1.83 -33.39
CA VAL A 3 19.70 -2.83 -33.26
C VAL A 3 19.48 -3.49 -34.62
N THR A 4 19.62 -4.80 -34.70
CA THR A 4 19.51 -5.53 -35.96
C THR A 4 18.29 -6.43 -36.05
N ARG A 5 17.56 -6.61 -34.92
CA ARG A 5 16.38 -7.45 -34.83
C ARG A 5 15.57 -7.08 -33.57
N ILE A 6 14.26 -7.17 -33.66
CA ILE A 6 13.33 -7.17 -32.58
C ILE A 6 12.60 -8.52 -32.58
N ASP A 7 12.77 -9.27 -31.50
CA ASP A 7 12.29 -10.65 -31.42
C ASP A 7 10.89 -10.73 -30.80
N ASN A 8 10.05 -11.60 -31.33
CA ASN A 8 8.73 -11.94 -30.81
C ASN A 8 7.84 -10.71 -30.56
N ASN A 9 7.75 -9.82 -31.54
CA ASN A 9 7.10 -8.54 -31.32
C ASN A 9 6.52 -7.95 -32.59
N ASN A 10 5.23 -7.73 -32.59
CA ASN A 10 4.50 -6.86 -33.47
C ASN A 10 3.45 -6.10 -32.63
N ALA A 11 2.74 -5.16 -33.14
CA ALA A 11 1.85 -4.24 -32.43
C ALA A 11 2.59 -3.36 -31.38
N PHE A 12 3.47 -2.47 -31.86
CA PHE A 12 4.18 -1.60 -30.94
C PHE A 12 4.47 -0.19 -31.48
N LEU A 13 4.62 0.74 -30.50
CA LEU A 13 5.25 2.04 -30.68
C LEU A 13 6.52 2.06 -29.82
N MET A 14 7.71 2.08 -30.45
CA MET A 14 8.96 2.01 -29.71
C MET A 14 9.96 3.08 -30.12
N ALA A 15 10.68 3.66 -29.14
CA ALA A 15 11.88 4.44 -29.41
C ALA A 15 13.09 3.79 -28.70
N ILE A 16 14.21 3.65 -29.43
CA ILE A 16 15.42 2.97 -28.96
C ILE A 16 16.66 3.82 -29.28
N GLY A 17 17.47 4.04 -28.24
CA GLY A 17 18.77 4.71 -28.37
C GLY A 17 18.73 6.21 -28.08
N GLU A 18 19.87 6.73 -27.61
CA GLU A 18 20.04 8.14 -27.26
C GLU A 18 19.58 9.06 -28.40
N GLY A 19 18.76 10.07 -28.09
CA GLY A 19 18.21 11.05 -29.02
C GLY A 19 16.99 10.60 -29.82
N SER A 20 16.61 9.32 -29.79
CA SER A 20 15.33 8.85 -30.36
C SER A 20 14.18 9.31 -29.47
N ARG A 21 13.04 9.76 -30.05
CA ARG A 21 11.99 10.44 -29.28
C ARG A 21 10.60 10.07 -29.72
N ILE A 22 9.70 9.98 -28.73
CA ILE A 22 8.24 9.98 -28.90
C ILE A 22 7.70 11.24 -28.27
N GLU A 23 7.13 12.12 -29.08
CA GLU A 23 6.55 13.41 -28.69
C GLU A 23 5.07 13.40 -29.04
N VAL A 24 4.17 13.38 -28.04
CA VAL A 24 2.73 13.34 -28.23
C VAL A 24 2.07 14.39 -27.37
N HIS A 25 1.47 15.40 -27.97
CA HIS A 25 0.84 16.53 -27.30
C HIS A 25 -0.55 16.80 -27.91
N GLY A 26 -1.58 16.27 -27.28
CA GLY A 26 -2.98 16.48 -27.66
C GLY A 26 -3.57 17.75 -27.02
N ALA A 27 -4.48 18.42 -27.73
CA ALA A 27 -5.17 19.61 -27.22
C ALA A 27 -6.05 19.31 -25.99
N ASP A 28 -6.49 18.09 -25.85
CA ASP A 28 -7.32 17.65 -24.73
C ASP A 28 -6.55 17.59 -23.39
N ALA A 29 -5.25 17.87 -23.38
CA ALA A 29 -4.49 18.16 -22.15
C ALA A 29 -5.01 19.41 -21.40
N GLU A 30 -5.74 20.31 -22.07
CA GLU A 30 -6.38 21.47 -21.43
C GLU A 30 -7.72 21.12 -20.73
N LYS A 31 -8.28 19.91 -20.96
CA LYS A 31 -9.46 19.41 -20.24
C LYS A 31 -9.03 18.82 -18.89
N GLU A 32 -9.89 18.97 -17.87
CA GLU A 32 -9.67 18.24 -16.61
C GLU A 32 -9.64 16.73 -16.89
N SER A 33 -8.58 16.05 -16.48
CA SER A 33 -8.48 14.59 -16.64
C SER A 33 -9.49 13.86 -15.79
N TRP A 34 -9.76 14.39 -14.61
CA TRP A 34 -10.77 13.87 -13.71
C TRP A 34 -11.26 14.97 -12.75
N THR A 35 -12.41 14.74 -12.14
CA THR A 35 -13.00 15.61 -11.11
C THR A 35 -13.84 14.76 -10.17
N GLN A 36 -14.45 15.36 -9.16
CA GLN A 36 -15.40 14.70 -8.28
C GLN A 36 -16.84 15.14 -8.51
N LEU A 37 -17.80 14.35 -8.05
CA LEU A 37 -19.19 14.79 -7.96
C LEU A 37 -19.32 15.95 -6.97
N ASN A 38 -20.25 16.85 -7.20
CA ASN A 38 -20.60 17.95 -6.30
C ASN A 38 -21.89 17.68 -5.51
N GLN A 39 -22.55 16.61 -5.82
CA GLN A 39 -23.70 16.04 -5.09
C GLN A 39 -23.86 14.57 -5.47
N SER A 40 -24.46 13.80 -4.56
CA SER A 40 -24.78 12.41 -4.81
C SER A 40 -25.64 12.23 -6.06
N ALA A 41 -25.33 11.18 -6.86
CA ALA A 41 -26.06 10.79 -8.05
C ALA A 41 -26.69 9.41 -7.83
N GLU A 42 -28.02 9.33 -7.84
CA GLU A 42 -28.73 8.11 -7.55
C GLU A 42 -28.90 7.22 -8.78
N ARG A 43 -29.01 5.94 -8.55
CA ARG A 43 -29.37 4.96 -9.57
C ARG A 43 -30.63 5.38 -10.34
N GLY A 44 -30.53 5.38 -11.67
CA GLY A 44 -31.60 5.79 -12.57
C GLY A 44 -31.55 7.26 -12.99
N GLU A 45 -30.67 8.06 -12.42
CA GLU A 45 -30.37 9.41 -12.87
C GLU A 45 -29.41 9.36 -14.07
N ASN A 46 -29.42 10.41 -14.88
CA ASN A 46 -28.53 10.56 -16.04
C ASN A 46 -27.90 11.95 -16.12
N VAL A 47 -27.86 12.68 -15.01
CA VAL A 47 -27.21 13.99 -14.92
C VAL A 47 -26.23 13.93 -13.76
N LEU A 48 -24.97 14.22 -14.04
CA LEU A 48 -23.96 14.39 -13.02
C LEU A 48 -23.73 15.88 -12.77
N GLN A 49 -23.61 16.23 -11.48
CA GLN A 49 -23.13 17.54 -11.05
C GLN A 49 -21.66 17.40 -10.65
N LEU A 50 -20.80 18.18 -11.28
CA LEU A 50 -19.35 18.09 -11.14
C LEU A 50 -18.81 19.24 -10.27
N GLU A 51 -17.73 18.99 -9.56
CA GLU A 51 -17.08 20.01 -8.76
C GLU A 51 -16.42 21.09 -9.62
N LEU A 52 -15.74 20.68 -10.68
CA LEU A 52 -15.01 21.56 -11.58
C LEU A 52 -15.78 21.85 -12.87
N ALA A 53 -15.41 22.89 -13.56
CA ALA A 53 -15.81 23.15 -14.94
C ALA A 53 -14.78 22.46 -15.84
N THR A 54 -15.09 21.26 -16.29
CA THR A 54 -14.12 20.29 -16.81
C THR A 54 -13.60 20.56 -18.23
N GLY A 55 -14.28 21.39 -19.00
CA GLY A 55 -13.95 21.55 -20.42
C GLY A 55 -14.41 20.39 -21.31
N TRP A 56 -15.05 19.36 -20.73
CA TRP A 56 -15.54 18.19 -21.49
C TRP A 56 -16.62 18.54 -22.46
N GLU A 57 -16.75 17.75 -23.54
CA GLU A 57 -17.61 18.00 -24.66
C GLU A 57 -18.62 16.86 -24.92
N VAL A 58 -19.58 17.11 -25.79
CA VAL A 58 -20.51 16.07 -26.24
C VAL A 58 -19.78 15.05 -27.11
N GLY A 59 -19.88 13.79 -26.74
CA GLY A 59 -19.15 12.68 -27.36
C GLY A 59 -18.04 12.14 -26.50
N ASP A 60 -17.57 12.91 -25.53
CA ASP A 60 -16.55 12.43 -24.60
C ASP A 60 -17.04 11.23 -23.79
N ARG A 61 -16.18 10.24 -23.63
CA ARG A 61 -16.39 9.08 -22.77
C ARG A 61 -15.81 9.35 -21.40
N ILE A 62 -16.59 9.03 -20.37
CA ILE A 62 -16.19 9.20 -18.97
C ILE A 62 -16.41 7.89 -18.20
N ALA A 63 -15.65 7.71 -17.14
CA ALA A 63 -15.88 6.64 -16.18
C ALA A 63 -16.10 7.24 -14.78
N ILE A 64 -17.04 6.67 -14.03
CA ILE A 64 -17.43 7.11 -12.69
C ILE A 64 -16.99 6.03 -11.72
N ALA A 65 -16.17 6.38 -10.71
CA ALA A 65 -15.67 5.44 -9.73
C ALA A 65 -16.78 4.99 -8.77
N SER A 66 -16.62 3.80 -8.21
CA SER A 66 -17.49 3.28 -7.15
C SER A 66 -17.21 3.99 -5.83
N THR A 67 -18.24 4.41 -5.14
CA THR A 67 -18.15 4.90 -3.74
C THR A 67 -18.57 3.85 -2.71
N GLY A 68 -18.94 2.67 -3.18
CA GLY A 68 -19.21 1.48 -2.36
C GLY A 68 -17.96 0.64 -2.13
N ALA A 69 -18.12 -0.52 -1.48
CA ALA A 69 -17.04 -1.47 -1.24
C ALA A 69 -16.70 -2.35 -2.46
N ASN A 70 -17.49 -2.29 -3.52
CA ASN A 70 -17.32 -3.08 -4.73
C ASN A 70 -16.84 -2.21 -5.89
N MET A 71 -15.59 -2.35 -6.31
CA MET A 71 -15.06 -1.61 -7.45
C MET A 71 -15.82 -1.85 -8.77
N GLY A 72 -16.51 -2.99 -8.90
CA GLY A 72 -17.33 -3.33 -10.06
C GLY A 72 -18.60 -2.49 -10.21
N ASP A 73 -18.91 -1.60 -9.26
CA ASP A 73 -20.00 -0.63 -9.37
C ASP A 73 -19.57 0.65 -10.12
N ALA A 74 -18.32 0.75 -10.55
CA ALA A 74 -17.87 1.77 -11.47
C ALA A 74 -18.60 1.69 -12.82
N GLU A 75 -18.84 2.84 -13.48
CA GLU A 75 -19.66 2.91 -14.67
C GLU A 75 -19.01 3.77 -15.77
N GLU A 76 -19.01 3.28 -17.01
CA GLU A 76 -18.62 4.06 -18.19
C GLU A 76 -19.84 4.64 -18.90
N ARG A 77 -19.77 5.90 -19.33
CA ARG A 77 -20.85 6.65 -20.00
C ARG A 77 -20.29 7.58 -21.05
N THR A 78 -21.16 7.94 -22.00
CA THR A 78 -20.88 8.97 -23.00
C THR A 78 -21.66 10.24 -22.68
N ILE A 79 -21.04 11.40 -22.82
CA ILE A 79 -21.68 12.69 -22.61
C ILE A 79 -22.53 13.04 -23.84
N VAL A 80 -23.82 13.31 -23.64
CA VAL A 80 -24.74 13.72 -24.70
C VAL A 80 -25.15 15.18 -24.61
N GLU A 81 -24.94 15.85 -23.50
CA GLU A 81 -25.18 17.29 -23.32
C GLU A 81 -24.29 17.83 -22.19
N VAL A 82 -23.71 19.01 -22.37
CA VAL A 82 -22.95 19.73 -21.34
C VAL A 82 -23.76 20.93 -20.89
N ARG A 83 -23.87 21.13 -19.58
CA ARG A 83 -24.65 22.18 -18.92
C ARG A 83 -23.80 22.98 -17.92
N ASP A 84 -24.37 24.11 -17.48
CA ASP A 84 -23.82 24.93 -16.41
C ASP A 84 -22.33 25.31 -16.59
N GLY A 85 -21.93 25.52 -17.86
CA GLY A 85 -20.57 25.91 -18.21
C GLY A 85 -19.53 24.83 -17.93
N GLY A 86 -19.90 23.57 -18.08
CA GLY A 86 -19.03 22.41 -17.87
C GLY A 86 -19.11 21.79 -16.45
N ARG A 87 -19.98 22.31 -15.58
CA ARG A 87 -20.18 21.78 -14.22
C ARG A 87 -21.29 20.74 -14.13
N ALA A 88 -21.99 20.45 -15.21
CA ALA A 88 -22.97 19.38 -15.27
C ALA A 88 -22.93 18.71 -16.63
N VAL A 89 -23.04 17.39 -16.65
CA VAL A 89 -23.09 16.59 -17.88
C VAL A 89 -24.30 15.67 -17.88
N VAL A 90 -24.89 15.45 -19.07
CA VAL A 90 -25.97 14.49 -19.28
C VAL A 90 -25.39 13.26 -19.94
N LEU A 91 -25.72 12.11 -19.38
CA LEU A 91 -25.23 10.81 -19.82
C LEU A 91 -26.16 10.20 -20.87
N ASP A 92 -25.61 9.39 -21.76
CA ASP A 92 -26.32 8.62 -22.79
C ASP A 92 -27.29 7.59 -22.19
N GLN A 93 -26.99 7.06 -21.02
CA GLN A 93 -27.81 6.12 -20.27
C GLN A 93 -27.88 6.47 -18.79
N PRO A 94 -28.98 6.13 -18.10
CA PRO A 94 -29.08 6.30 -16.66
C PRO A 94 -28.03 5.47 -15.92
N LEU A 95 -27.63 5.93 -14.72
CA LEU A 95 -26.77 5.20 -13.80
C LEU A 95 -27.39 3.87 -13.38
N ALA A 96 -26.59 2.84 -13.28
CA ALA A 96 -26.96 1.53 -12.75
C ALA A 96 -26.76 1.41 -11.24
N ASN A 97 -25.90 2.24 -10.67
CA ASN A 97 -25.53 2.25 -9.25
C ASN A 97 -25.69 3.65 -8.65
N ASP A 98 -25.62 3.73 -7.32
CA ASP A 98 -25.58 5.00 -6.60
C ASP A 98 -24.13 5.45 -6.46
N HIS A 99 -23.87 6.74 -6.60
CA HIS A 99 -22.56 7.35 -6.43
C HIS A 99 -22.66 8.49 -5.41
N PHE A 100 -21.95 8.35 -4.31
CA PHE A 100 -21.95 9.36 -3.24
C PHE A 100 -21.22 10.64 -3.70
N GLY A 101 -21.75 11.81 -3.34
CA GLY A 101 -21.23 13.09 -3.80
C GLY A 101 -21.30 14.22 -2.78
N ASP A 102 -21.45 13.89 -1.48
CA ASP A 102 -21.57 14.88 -0.42
C ASP A 102 -20.31 14.89 0.46
N VAL A 103 -19.95 16.09 0.92
CA VAL A 103 -18.85 16.29 1.86
C VAL A 103 -19.40 16.27 3.30
N GLN A 104 -18.73 15.57 4.19
CA GLN A 104 -19.11 15.42 5.58
C GLN A 104 -18.14 16.17 6.50
N THR A 105 -18.62 16.66 7.65
CA THR A 105 -17.79 17.40 8.61
C THR A 105 -17.91 16.79 9.99
N TYR A 106 -16.80 16.52 10.63
CA TYR A 106 -16.68 16.01 12.00
C TYR A 106 -15.92 16.99 12.89
N GLN A 107 -16.30 17.07 14.17
CA GLN A 107 -15.68 17.98 15.13
C GLN A 107 -15.42 17.26 16.45
N ASN A 108 -14.26 17.50 17.06
CA ASN A 108 -13.89 16.88 18.33
C ASN A 108 -14.65 17.43 19.56
N GLY A 109 -15.61 18.31 19.37
CA GLY A 109 -16.42 18.89 20.44
C GLY A 109 -15.66 19.82 21.41
N LYS A 110 -14.37 20.07 21.19
CA LYS A 110 -13.54 20.96 21.98
C LYS A 110 -13.70 22.44 21.52
N SER A 111 -13.10 23.37 22.26
CA SER A 111 -13.14 24.79 21.94
C SER A 111 -11.78 25.45 22.11
N GLY A 112 -11.55 26.57 21.44
CA GLY A 112 -10.29 27.32 21.51
C GLY A 112 -9.20 26.69 20.65
N GLN A 113 -7.98 26.57 21.17
CA GLN A 113 -6.86 26.00 20.42
C GLN A 113 -6.94 24.48 20.25
N ASP A 114 -7.73 23.80 21.08
CA ASP A 114 -7.92 22.36 21.02
C ASP A 114 -9.12 21.96 20.14
N ALA A 115 -9.84 22.94 19.58
CA ALA A 115 -10.93 22.67 18.64
C ALA A 115 -10.37 22.24 17.30
N ARG A 116 -10.85 21.10 16.78
CA ARG A 116 -10.48 20.58 15.48
C ARG A 116 -11.71 20.16 14.69
N GLU A 117 -11.65 20.39 13.40
CA GLU A 117 -12.65 19.99 12.43
C GLU A 117 -11.97 19.22 11.30
N TRP A 118 -12.57 18.12 10.90
CA TRP A 118 -12.12 17.32 9.75
C TRP A 118 -13.21 17.33 8.68
N THR A 119 -12.76 17.36 7.44
CA THR A 119 -13.61 17.23 6.26
C THR A 119 -13.39 15.84 5.64
N VAL A 120 -14.43 15.01 5.59
CA VAL A 120 -14.39 13.68 4.98
C VAL A 120 -14.93 13.80 3.56
N ASP A 121 -14.13 13.50 2.57
CA ASP A 121 -14.46 13.64 1.14
C ASP A 121 -14.50 12.28 0.42
N GLN A 122 -15.64 11.62 0.50
CA GLN A 122 -15.89 10.32 -0.15
C GLN A 122 -16.67 10.47 -1.46
N ARG A 123 -16.61 11.62 -2.11
CA ARG A 123 -17.29 11.88 -3.38
C ARG A 123 -16.68 11.07 -4.51
N ALA A 124 -17.54 10.50 -5.37
CA ALA A 124 -17.08 9.74 -6.52
C ALA A 124 -16.20 10.57 -7.46
N GLU A 125 -15.09 9.99 -7.89
CA GLU A 125 -14.29 10.48 -9.00
C GLU A 125 -15.02 10.23 -10.33
N VAL A 126 -14.90 11.19 -11.22
CA VAL A 126 -15.39 11.10 -12.61
C VAL A 126 -14.20 11.42 -13.51
N ALA A 127 -13.79 10.46 -14.33
CA ALA A 127 -12.61 10.52 -15.16
C ALA A 127 -12.96 10.66 -16.64
N LEU A 128 -12.21 11.48 -17.37
CA LEU A 128 -12.26 11.57 -18.82
C LEU A 128 -11.42 10.45 -19.44
N LEU A 129 -12.01 9.63 -20.28
CA LEU A 129 -11.32 8.54 -20.98
C LEU A 129 -10.86 8.94 -22.38
N SER A 130 -11.71 9.61 -23.16
CA SER A 130 -11.38 10.02 -24.53
C SER A 130 -10.40 11.19 -24.58
N ARG A 131 -9.53 11.19 -25.60
CA ARG A 131 -8.66 12.32 -25.97
C ARG A 131 -8.67 12.45 -27.49
N ASN A 132 -8.31 13.63 -27.99
CA ASN A 132 -8.22 13.87 -29.44
C ASN A 132 -7.01 13.20 -30.09
N VAL A 133 -6.01 12.79 -29.32
CA VAL A 133 -4.91 11.93 -29.79
C VAL A 133 -5.06 10.56 -29.17
N THR A 134 -5.32 9.53 -29.98
CA THR A 134 -5.55 8.15 -29.54
C THR A 134 -4.49 7.20 -30.06
N ILE A 135 -3.90 6.39 -29.20
CA ILE A 135 -3.03 5.25 -29.52
C ILE A 135 -3.73 4.01 -28.98
N GLN A 136 -4.04 3.05 -29.87
CA GLN A 136 -4.89 1.93 -29.47
C GLN A 136 -4.49 0.61 -30.11
N GLY A 137 -4.86 -0.51 -29.46
CA GLY A 137 -4.99 -1.80 -30.13
C GLY A 137 -6.22 -1.83 -31.02
N ASP A 138 -6.26 -2.73 -31.97
CA ASP A 138 -7.39 -2.93 -32.86
C ASP A 138 -8.65 -3.45 -32.16
N GLU A 139 -9.75 -3.67 -32.89
CA GLU A 139 -10.98 -4.19 -32.30
C GLU A 139 -10.86 -5.68 -31.92
N ASP A 140 -10.05 -6.45 -32.62
CA ASP A 140 -9.89 -7.89 -32.39
C ASP A 140 -9.18 -8.17 -31.06
N SER A 141 -8.37 -7.22 -30.57
CA SER A 141 -7.72 -7.27 -29.26
C SER A 141 -8.72 -7.42 -28.09
N THR A 142 -9.99 -7.06 -28.27
CA THR A 142 -11.04 -7.25 -27.26
C THR A 142 -11.42 -8.73 -27.08
N GLU A 143 -11.14 -9.58 -28.05
CA GLU A 143 -11.45 -11.01 -27.99
C GLU A 143 -10.27 -11.87 -27.53
N ASP A 144 -9.03 -11.48 -27.89
CA ASP A 144 -7.83 -12.27 -27.65
C ASP A 144 -6.88 -11.69 -26.60
N GLY A 145 -7.10 -10.45 -26.14
CA GLY A 145 -6.26 -9.78 -25.14
C GLY A 145 -4.89 -9.37 -25.68
N TYR A 146 -4.73 -9.27 -27.02
CA TYR A 146 -3.49 -8.94 -27.68
C TYR A 146 -3.52 -7.56 -28.30
N GLY A 147 -3.33 -6.53 -27.46
CA GLY A 147 -3.26 -5.12 -27.91
C GLY A 147 -1.83 -4.66 -28.22
N GLY A 148 -1.72 -3.41 -28.59
CA GLY A 148 -0.44 -2.76 -28.80
C GLY A 148 0.31 -2.49 -27.48
N HIS A 149 1.60 -2.18 -27.57
CA HIS A 149 2.37 -1.67 -26.42
C HIS A 149 3.29 -0.55 -26.83
N SER A 150 3.66 0.33 -25.89
CA SER A 150 4.67 1.34 -26.17
C SER A 150 5.84 1.24 -25.20
N MET A 151 7.07 1.55 -25.71
CA MET A 151 8.28 1.40 -24.91
C MET A 151 9.36 2.38 -25.34
N VAL A 152 10.06 2.95 -24.37
CA VAL A 152 11.31 3.68 -24.60
C VAL A 152 12.45 2.99 -23.86
N MET A 153 13.62 2.87 -24.54
CA MET A 153 14.77 2.16 -24.01
C MET A 153 16.10 2.70 -24.55
N ASP A 154 17.20 2.34 -23.87
CA ASP A 154 18.57 2.68 -24.27
C ASP A 154 18.84 4.20 -24.46
N GLY A 155 18.22 5.06 -23.65
CA GLY A 155 18.41 6.50 -23.67
C GLY A 155 17.49 7.26 -24.64
N ALA A 156 16.40 6.63 -25.08
CA ALA A 156 15.34 7.31 -25.81
C ALA A 156 14.42 8.11 -24.89
N ASP A 157 13.78 9.16 -25.38
CA ASP A 157 12.93 10.06 -24.62
C ASP A 157 11.46 9.83 -24.91
N MET A 158 10.59 10.05 -23.88
CA MET A 158 9.13 10.01 -24.00
C MET A 158 8.51 11.22 -23.32
N HIS A 159 7.75 11.99 -24.10
CA HIS A 159 6.99 13.13 -23.64
C HIS A 159 5.54 13.00 -24.14
N ILE A 160 4.62 12.77 -23.22
CA ILE A 160 3.22 12.52 -23.54
C ILE A 160 2.34 13.43 -22.71
N SER A 161 1.45 14.17 -23.38
CA SER A 161 0.45 15.01 -22.74
C SER A 161 -0.86 14.97 -23.52
N GLY A 162 -1.98 14.71 -22.82
CA GLY A 162 -3.31 14.73 -23.43
C GLY A 162 -3.57 13.63 -24.45
N ALA A 163 -3.07 12.42 -24.22
CA ALA A 163 -3.25 11.25 -25.07
C ALA A 163 -4.13 10.16 -24.43
N GLU A 164 -4.87 9.43 -25.27
CA GLU A 164 -5.62 8.23 -24.91
C GLU A 164 -4.87 6.97 -25.34
N PHE A 165 -4.69 6.03 -24.42
CA PHE A 165 -4.18 4.67 -24.70
C PHE A 165 -5.29 3.66 -24.42
N ALA A 166 -5.92 3.15 -25.45
CA ALA A 166 -7.07 2.27 -25.36
C ALA A 166 -6.78 0.86 -25.88
N ARG A 167 -7.24 -0.19 -25.21
CA ARG A 167 -7.06 -1.59 -25.62
C ARG A 167 -5.59 -1.95 -25.88
N MET A 168 -4.70 -1.39 -25.09
CA MET A 168 -3.26 -1.64 -25.16
C MET A 168 -2.85 -2.74 -24.18
N GLY A 169 -1.59 -3.16 -24.24
CA GLY A 169 -1.04 -4.25 -23.45
C GLY A 169 -1.31 -5.61 -24.08
N GLN A 170 -0.52 -6.61 -23.69
CA GLN A 170 -0.67 -7.99 -24.15
C GLN A 170 -0.79 -8.93 -22.96
N GLU A 171 -1.90 -9.64 -22.86
CA GLU A 171 -2.19 -10.52 -21.74
C GLU A 171 -1.11 -11.61 -21.59
N GLY A 172 -0.64 -11.81 -20.37
CA GLY A 172 0.38 -12.82 -20.07
C GLY A 172 1.80 -12.52 -20.59
N ALA A 173 2.03 -11.40 -21.26
CA ALA A 173 3.32 -11.05 -21.82
C ALA A 173 4.08 -10.03 -20.96
N LEU A 174 5.21 -10.44 -20.38
CA LEU A 174 6.08 -9.55 -19.60
C LEU A 174 6.67 -8.47 -20.50
N GLY A 175 6.69 -7.21 -20.02
CA GLY A 175 7.24 -6.07 -20.73
C GLY A 175 6.34 -5.48 -21.83
N ARG A 176 5.15 -6.05 -22.09
CA ARG A 176 4.21 -5.59 -23.11
C ARG A 176 3.08 -4.80 -22.47
N TYR A 177 3.39 -3.55 -22.08
CA TYR A 177 2.50 -2.65 -21.36
C TYR A 177 2.09 -1.45 -22.22
N PRO A 178 0.96 -0.81 -21.96
CA PRO A 178 0.54 0.40 -22.68
C PRO A 178 1.61 1.49 -22.72
N LEU A 179 2.22 1.78 -21.57
CA LEU A 179 3.31 2.76 -21.43
C LEU A 179 4.45 2.16 -20.59
N HIS A 180 5.68 2.19 -21.11
CA HIS A 180 6.80 1.53 -20.48
C HIS A 180 8.13 2.28 -20.66
N TRP A 181 8.68 2.85 -19.58
CA TRP A 181 10.09 3.19 -19.50
C TRP A 181 10.87 1.93 -19.12
N HIS A 182 11.75 1.49 -19.99
CA HIS A 182 12.48 0.23 -19.81
C HIS A 182 13.98 0.45 -19.63
N LEU A 183 14.49 0.26 -18.41
CA LEU A 183 15.91 0.33 -18.02
C LEU A 183 16.61 1.63 -18.45
N GLN A 184 15.95 2.75 -18.29
CA GLN A 184 16.42 4.05 -18.79
C GLN A 184 17.37 4.77 -17.84
N ALA A 185 17.46 4.34 -16.58
CA ALA A 185 18.12 5.10 -15.51
C ALA A 185 17.49 6.49 -15.35
N ASP A 186 18.24 7.58 -15.37
CA ASP A 186 17.75 8.94 -15.15
C ASP A 186 16.99 9.48 -16.37
N VAL A 187 15.70 9.77 -16.19
CA VAL A 187 14.83 10.38 -17.22
C VAL A 187 14.31 11.75 -16.80
N SER A 188 15.11 12.50 -16.03
CA SER A 188 14.73 13.86 -15.59
C SER A 188 14.29 14.74 -16.77
N GLY A 189 13.05 15.27 -16.68
CA GLY A 189 12.44 16.09 -17.72
C GLY A 189 11.54 15.33 -18.70
N GLN A 190 11.50 14.00 -18.65
CA GLN A 190 10.48 13.19 -19.35
C GLN A 190 9.22 13.08 -18.51
N TYR A 191 8.08 12.93 -19.17
CA TYR A 191 6.78 12.91 -18.49
C TYR A 191 5.68 12.18 -19.26
N VAL A 192 4.66 11.76 -18.50
CA VAL A 192 3.32 11.44 -18.98
C VAL A 192 2.33 12.22 -18.13
N GLU A 193 1.54 13.08 -18.75
CA GLU A 193 0.58 13.93 -18.07
C GLU A 193 -0.75 14.04 -18.80
N ASN A 194 -1.82 14.35 -18.05
CA ASN A 194 -3.16 14.62 -18.60
C ASN A 194 -3.68 13.54 -19.56
N SER A 195 -3.23 12.31 -19.39
CA SER A 195 -3.48 11.21 -20.33
C SER A 195 -4.37 10.12 -19.71
N SER A 196 -5.02 9.32 -20.54
CA SER A 196 -5.86 8.21 -20.09
C SER A 196 -5.36 6.89 -20.65
N ILE A 197 -5.29 5.89 -19.81
CA ILE A 197 -4.92 4.50 -20.13
C ILE A 197 -6.07 3.61 -19.68
N HIS A 198 -6.75 2.95 -20.59
CA HIS A 198 -7.92 2.18 -20.20
C HIS A 198 -8.17 0.94 -21.06
N HIS A 199 -8.93 -0.01 -20.48
CA HIS A 199 -9.21 -1.31 -21.10
C HIS A 199 -7.90 -2.01 -21.49
N SER A 200 -6.91 -1.97 -20.58
CA SER A 200 -5.61 -2.58 -20.83
C SER A 200 -5.62 -4.08 -20.50
N TYR A 201 -5.02 -4.88 -21.39
CA TYR A 201 -4.82 -6.33 -21.18
C TYR A 201 -3.59 -6.65 -20.35
N ASN A 202 -2.89 -5.63 -19.88
CA ASN A 202 -1.75 -5.73 -18.98
C ASN A 202 -1.75 -4.50 -18.04
N LYS A 203 -0.67 -4.28 -17.30
CA LYS A 203 -0.49 -3.13 -16.42
C LYS A 203 -0.74 -1.80 -17.16
N GLY A 204 -1.02 -0.72 -16.43
CA GLY A 204 -1.21 0.60 -17.02
C GLY A 204 0.10 1.29 -17.39
N ILE A 205 0.68 2.05 -16.47
CA ILE A 205 1.97 2.74 -16.67
C ILE A 205 3.05 2.00 -15.89
N THR A 206 4.12 1.63 -16.57
CA THR A 206 5.25 0.90 -15.99
C THR A 206 6.54 1.71 -16.02
N ILE A 207 7.15 1.85 -14.84
CA ILE A 207 8.48 2.40 -14.65
C ILE A 207 9.39 1.23 -14.24
N HIS A 208 10.32 0.84 -15.11
CA HIS A 208 11.21 -0.29 -14.91
C HIS A 208 12.67 0.15 -14.99
N GLY A 209 13.44 -0.01 -13.92
CA GLY A 209 14.84 0.38 -13.83
C GLY A 209 15.08 1.85 -14.16
N THR A 210 14.12 2.71 -13.84
CA THR A 210 14.09 4.11 -14.30
C THR A 210 13.82 5.05 -13.14
N GLN A 211 14.49 6.19 -13.13
CA GLN A 211 14.46 7.19 -12.06
C GLN A 211 14.02 8.56 -12.59
N ASN A 212 13.42 9.36 -11.71
CA ASN A 212 13.05 10.76 -11.94
C ASN A 212 12.01 10.98 -13.05
N ALA A 213 11.18 9.98 -13.36
CA ALA A 213 10.03 10.13 -14.23
C ALA A 213 8.93 10.97 -13.56
N TRP A 214 8.21 11.77 -14.36
CA TRP A 214 7.12 12.61 -13.90
C TRP A 214 5.78 12.13 -14.46
N LEU A 215 4.83 11.81 -13.56
CA LEU A 215 3.47 11.40 -13.90
C LEU A 215 2.48 12.31 -13.18
N GLU A 216 1.66 13.06 -13.94
CA GLU A 216 0.74 14.05 -13.39
C GLU A 216 -0.63 13.98 -14.07
N ASP A 217 -1.72 14.05 -13.30
CA ASP A 217 -3.10 14.10 -13.81
C ASP A 217 -3.48 12.97 -14.79
N ASN A 218 -2.89 11.79 -14.65
CA ASN A 218 -3.24 10.67 -15.51
C ASN A 218 -4.39 9.83 -14.93
N VAL A 219 -5.14 9.20 -15.83
CA VAL A 219 -6.19 8.25 -15.50
C VAL A 219 -5.78 6.85 -15.96
N VAL A 220 -5.78 5.88 -15.06
CA VAL A 220 -5.61 4.45 -15.38
C VAL A 220 -6.86 3.70 -14.96
N PHE A 221 -7.64 3.26 -15.93
CA PHE A 221 -8.94 2.62 -15.73
C PHE A 221 -9.03 1.26 -16.39
N ASP A 222 -9.59 0.26 -15.68
CA ASP A 222 -9.86 -1.09 -16.20
C ASP A 222 -8.63 -1.76 -16.83
N THR A 223 -7.68 -2.14 -15.97
CA THR A 223 -6.46 -2.85 -16.37
C THR A 223 -6.43 -4.26 -15.82
N ILE A 224 -5.71 -5.18 -16.50
CA ILE A 224 -5.37 -6.50 -15.96
C ILE A 224 -3.98 -6.42 -15.34
N GLY A 225 -3.91 -6.48 -13.99
CA GLY A 225 -2.69 -6.22 -13.23
C GLY A 225 -2.67 -4.82 -12.62
N HIS A 226 -1.48 -4.34 -12.25
CA HIS A 226 -1.32 -3.08 -11.55
C HIS A 226 -1.64 -1.86 -12.42
N GLY A 227 -2.13 -0.77 -11.80
CA GLY A 227 -2.35 0.50 -12.51
C GLY A 227 -1.02 1.22 -12.80
N TYR A 228 -0.36 1.71 -11.75
CA TYR A 228 0.97 2.31 -11.79
C TYR A 228 1.96 1.32 -11.16
N PHE A 229 2.95 0.91 -11.93
CA PHE A 229 3.80 -0.21 -11.58
C PHE A 229 5.29 0.16 -11.61
N LEU A 230 5.92 0.19 -10.42
CA LEU A 230 7.36 0.34 -10.23
C LEU A 230 7.96 -1.05 -9.98
N GLU A 231 8.76 -1.56 -10.93
CA GLU A 231 8.87 -3.01 -11.18
C GLU A 231 9.81 -3.79 -10.26
N ASP A 232 11.08 -3.37 -10.05
CA ASP A 232 12.09 -4.27 -9.47
C ASP A 232 12.97 -3.66 -8.36
N GLY A 233 12.59 -2.49 -7.84
CA GLY A 233 13.24 -1.80 -6.74
C GLY A 233 14.35 -0.83 -7.13
N ALA A 234 14.66 -0.71 -8.40
CA ALA A 234 15.60 0.28 -8.94
C ALA A 234 14.95 1.64 -9.25
N GLU A 235 13.65 1.73 -9.13
CA GLU A 235 12.83 2.90 -9.42
C GLU A 235 12.80 3.82 -8.20
N PHE A 236 13.49 4.95 -8.24
CA PHE A 236 13.51 5.95 -7.17
C PHE A 236 13.47 7.38 -7.73
N GLY A 237 13.07 8.34 -6.88
CA GLY A 237 12.94 9.74 -7.26
C GLY A 237 11.83 10.01 -8.29
N ASN A 238 10.99 9.02 -8.61
CA ASN A 238 9.86 9.24 -9.50
C ASN A 238 8.76 10.01 -8.77
N VAL A 239 8.03 10.83 -9.50
CA VAL A 239 7.02 11.72 -8.98
C VAL A 239 5.67 11.40 -9.60
N LEU A 240 4.70 11.04 -8.77
CA LEU A 240 3.33 10.75 -9.15
C LEU A 240 2.41 11.74 -8.44
N ILE A 241 1.79 12.66 -9.20
CA ILE A 241 0.93 13.73 -8.66
C ILE A 241 -0.46 13.66 -9.27
N ASP A 242 -1.51 13.72 -8.43
CA ASP A 242 -2.91 13.84 -8.81
C ASP A 242 -3.39 12.79 -9.83
N ASN A 243 -2.73 11.62 -9.88
CA ASN A 243 -3.12 10.53 -10.76
C ASN A 243 -4.27 9.74 -10.17
N LEU A 244 -5.16 9.25 -11.02
CA LEU A 244 -6.29 8.40 -10.66
C LEU A 244 -6.11 6.99 -11.22
N GLY A 245 -6.20 5.97 -10.35
CA GLY A 245 -6.21 4.56 -10.73
C GLY A 245 -7.43 3.85 -10.18
N PHE A 246 -8.23 3.17 -11.01
CA PHE A 246 -9.41 2.42 -10.56
C PHE A 246 -9.79 1.27 -11.48
N VAL A 247 -10.44 0.25 -10.88
CA VAL A 247 -10.81 -1.02 -11.52
C VAL A 247 -9.58 -1.79 -12.01
N GLN A 248 -8.56 -1.91 -11.14
CA GLN A 248 -7.44 -2.81 -11.43
C GLN A 248 -7.82 -4.23 -11.08
N ARG A 249 -7.87 -5.09 -12.09
CA ARG A 249 -8.32 -6.48 -12.00
C ARG A 249 -7.16 -7.46 -11.93
N ALA A 250 -7.31 -8.49 -11.13
CA ALA A 250 -6.35 -9.59 -11.12
C ALA A 250 -6.44 -10.41 -12.41
N ALA A 251 -5.30 -10.90 -12.89
CA ALA A 251 -5.28 -11.90 -13.95
C ALA A 251 -5.99 -13.19 -13.46
N ASP A 252 -6.65 -13.90 -14.36
CA ASP A 252 -7.50 -15.05 -14.05
C ASP A 252 -6.80 -16.14 -13.22
N ASN A 253 -5.50 -16.31 -13.42
CA ASN A 253 -4.72 -17.23 -12.62
C ASN A 253 -3.20 -16.90 -12.65
N VAL A 254 -2.47 -17.32 -11.61
CA VAL A 254 -1.03 -17.07 -11.42
C VAL A 254 -0.16 -17.62 -12.56
N ARG A 255 -0.65 -18.57 -13.36
CA ARG A 255 0.14 -19.17 -14.45
C ARG A 255 0.07 -18.37 -15.75
N GLU A 256 -0.97 -17.58 -15.88
CA GLU A 256 -1.23 -16.71 -17.05
C GLU A 256 -0.84 -15.26 -16.77
N ALA A 257 -0.61 -14.92 -15.49
CA ALA A 257 -0.10 -13.62 -15.09
C ALA A 257 1.36 -13.45 -15.58
N PRO A 258 1.74 -12.28 -16.12
CA PRO A 258 3.14 -11.98 -16.45
C PRO A 258 4.07 -12.15 -15.25
N ILE A 259 3.63 -11.68 -14.10
CA ILE A 259 4.27 -11.92 -12.79
C ILE A 259 3.19 -12.35 -11.77
N ALA A 260 3.57 -13.07 -10.74
CA ALA A 260 2.61 -13.63 -9.79
C ALA A 260 1.80 -12.57 -9.03
N SER A 261 2.32 -11.36 -8.84
CA SER A 261 1.59 -10.26 -8.19
C SER A 261 0.37 -9.79 -8.98
N ASP A 262 0.37 -9.91 -10.30
CA ASP A 262 -0.77 -9.56 -11.16
C ASP A 262 -2.02 -10.39 -10.89
N ALA A 263 -1.87 -11.57 -10.29
CA ALA A 263 -2.98 -12.45 -9.92
C ALA A 263 -3.28 -12.46 -8.41
N THR A 264 -2.33 -12.05 -7.55
CA THR A 264 -2.46 -12.26 -6.10
C THR A 264 -2.36 -11.00 -5.27
N ALA A 265 -1.91 -9.90 -5.86
CA ALA A 265 -1.57 -8.69 -5.13
C ALA A 265 -1.83 -7.39 -5.91
N VAL A 266 -2.77 -7.42 -6.85
CA VAL A 266 -3.06 -6.28 -7.74
C VAL A 266 -3.35 -5.02 -6.94
N SER A 267 -2.70 -3.92 -7.34
CA SER A 267 -2.83 -2.63 -6.69
C SER A 267 -2.94 -1.50 -7.71
N SER A 268 -3.63 -0.43 -7.37
CA SER A 268 -3.64 0.76 -8.22
C SER A 268 -2.23 1.36 -8.31
N PHE A 269 -1.51 1.41 -7.18
CA PHE A 269 -0.11 1.85 -7.11
C PHE A 269 0.74 0.77 -6.44
N TRP A 270 1.66 0.19 -7.20
CA TRP A 270 2.60 -0.82 -6.73
C TRP A 270 4.02 -0.27 -6.71
N ILE A 271 4.61 -0.15 -5.52
CA ILE A 271 5.85 0.57 -5.27
C ILE A 271 6.85 -0.37 -4.60
N GLN A 272 8.01 -0.62 -5.24
CA GLN A 272 9.04 -1.52 -4.70
C GLN A 272 10.27 -0.81 -4.10
N ASN A 273 10.25 0.51 -4.11
CA ASN A 273 11.27 1.35 -3.48
C ASN A 273 10.56 2.53 -2.79
N PRO A 274 10.79 2.79 -1.51
CA PRO A 274 10.09 3.86 -0.79
C PRO A 274 10.49 5.27 -1.23
N ASP A 275 11.65 5.44 -1.90
CA ASP A 275 12.19 6.73 -2.36
C ASP A 275 11.49 7.20 -3.65
N ASN A 276 10.16 7.30 -3.59
CA ASN A 276 9.31 7.86 -4.65
C ASN A 276 8.27 8.79 -4.03
N HIS A 277 7.82 9.77 -4.77
CA HIS A 277 6.88 10.80 -4.31
C HIS A 277 5.47 10.49 -4.82
N LEU A 278 4.52 10.33 -3.91
CA LEU A 278 3.10 10.08 -4.19
C LEU A 278 2.28 11.19 -3.55
N ILE A 279 1.73 12.11 -4.33
CA ILE A 279 1.08 13.33 -3.84
C ILE A 279 -0.30 13.47 -4.50
N GLY A 280 -1.37 13.55 -3.71
CA GLY A 280 -2.72 13.80 -4.22
C GLY A 280 -3.33 12.67 -5.06
N ASN A 281 -2.67 11.50 -5.18
CA ASN A 281 -3.15 10.42 -6.04
C ASN A 281 -4.39 9.73 -5.45
N ARG A 282 -5.23 9.15 -6.33
CA ARG A 282 -6.43 8.43 -5.95
C ARG A 282 -6.43 6.99 -6.46
N ALA A 283 -6.73 6.05 -5.57
CA ALA A 283 -6.84 4.62 -5.83
C ALA A 283 -8.28 4.15 -5.57
N ALA A 284 -9.15 4.30 -6.57
CA ALA A 284 -10.59 4.12 -6.43
C ALA A 284 -11.08 2.72 -6.84
N GLY A 285 -10.37 1.69 -6.41
CA GLY A 285 -10.76 0.29 -6.55
C GLY A 285 -9.74 -0.61 -7.23
N SER A 286 -9.36 -1.67 -6.51
CA SER A 286 -8.50 -2.73 -7.02
C SER A 286 -8.87 -4.08 -6.40
N ASP A 287 -8.46 -5.17 -7.04
CA ASP A 287 -8.69 -6.52 -6.53
C ASP A 287 -7.90 -6.84 -5.26
N HIS A 288 -6.93 -6.02 -4.88
CA HIS A 288 -6.25 -6.18 -3.59
C HIS A 288 -6.07 -4.85 -2.85
N SER A 289 -5.11 -3.99 -3.20
CA SER A 289 -4.80 -2.79 -2.44
C SER A 289 -4.80 -1.51 -3.29
N GLY A 290 -5.15 -0.38 -2.69
CA GLY A 290 -5.00 0.92 -3.36
C GLY A 290 -3.53 1.26 -3.58
N PHE A 291 -2.82 1.50 -2.51
CA PHE A 291 -1.37 1.69 -2.50
C PHE A 291 -0.70 0.50 -1.81
N TRP A 292 0.31 -0.08 -2.44
CA TRP A 292 1.14 -1.10 -1.81
C TRP A 292 2.62 -0.77 -1.94
N ILE A 293 3.26 -0.46 -0.80
CA ILE A 293 4.69 -0.22 -0.71
C ILE A 293 5.35 -1.48 -0.16
N ILE A 294 6.04 -2.21 -1.04
CA ILE A 294 6.68 -3.49 -0.73
C ILE A 294 8.18 -3.39 -1.02
N SER A 295 8.92 -2.65 -0.20
CA SER A 295 10.33 -2.38 -0.42
C SER A 295 11.19 -3.65 -0.34
N ARG A 296 12.16 -3.76 -1.22
CA ARG A 296 13.00 -4.96 -1.38
C ARG A 296 14.31 -4.87 -0.61
N GLU A 297 14.88 -6.05 -0.31
CA GLU A 297 16.23 -6.18 0.26
C GLU A 297 17.34 -5.95 -0.78
N ALA A 298 17.03 -6.14 -2.04
CA ALA A 298 17.94 -5.91 -3.17
C ALA A 298 17.13 -5.58 -4.42
N VAL A 299 17.75 -4.89 -5.36
CA VAL A 299 17.25 -4.78 -6.74
C VAL A 299 17.29 -6.15 -7.38
N ILE A 300 16.26 -6.48 -8.15
CA ILE A 300 16.11 -7.80 -8.79
C ILE A 300 16.05 -7.72 -10.31
N ASP A 301 15.89 -8.86 -10.94
CA ASP A 301 15.64 -9.03 -12.37
C ASP A 301 16.62 -8.27 -13.29
N GLN A 302 16.14 -7.67 -14.36
CA GLN A 302 17.01 -7.05 -15.37
C GLN A 302 17.77 -5.84 -14.84
N SER A 303 17.20 -5.05 -13.91
CA SER A 303 17.92 -3.94 -13.28
C SER A 303 19.14 -4.43 -12.50
N ALA A 304 19.03 -5.56 -11.79
CA ALA A 304 20.18 -6.18 -11.10
C ALA A 304 21.26 -6.64 -12.09
N GLU A 305 20.87 -7.16 -13.27
CA GLU A 305 21.80 -7.63 -14.30
C GLU A 305 22.65 -6.50 -14.90
N THR A 306 22.20 -5.26 -14.79
CA THR A 306 22.99 -4.08 -15.23
C THR A 306 24.27 -3.88 -14.42
N GLY A 307 24.28 -4.35 -13.15
CA GLY A 307 25.35 -4.11 -12.19
C GLY A 307 25.44 -2.67 -11.65
N LEU A 308 24.51 -1.80 -12.04
CA LEU A 308 24.46 -0.40 -11.59
C LEU A 308 24.05 -0.28 -10.11
N TYR A 309 23.30 -1.26 -9.62
CA TYR A 309 22.69 -1.27 -8.29
C TYR A 309 23.35 -2.27 -7.33
N ASP A 310 24.59 -2.70 -7.60
CA ASP A 310 25.32 -3.62 -6.73
C ASP A 310 25.46 -3.03 -5.31
N GLY A 311 24.79 -3.68 -4.34
CA GLY A 311 24.80 -3.25 -2.92
C GLY A 311 23.82 -2.12 -2.60
N TYR A 312 22.97 -1.73 -3.52
CA TYR A 312 21.84 -0.84 -3.25
C TYR A 312 20.70 -1.64 -2.59
N VAL A 313 20.18 -1.14 -1.48
CA VAL A 313 19.12 -1.78 -0.70
C VAL A 313 17.90 -0.84 -0.71
N PRO A 314 16.86 -1.16 -1.49
CA PRO A 314 15.66 -0.30 -1.59
C PRO A 314 15.00 0.00 -0.25
N ARG A 315 14.85 -0.99 0.63
CA ARG A 315 14.21 -0.82 1.93
C ARG A 315 14.96 0.12 2.91
N ASP A 316 16.25 0.36 2.67
CA ASP A 316 17.08 1.24 3.51
C ASP A 316 17.10 2.69 2.99
N GLN A 317 16.38 2.97 1.90
CA GLN A 317 16.31 4.31 1.34
C GLN A 317 15.35 5.18 2.13
N ALA A 318 15.53 6.49 2.03
CA ALA A 318 14.61 7.47 2.58
C ALA A 318 13.22 7.28 1.94
N PHE A 319 12.18 7.48 2.74
CA PHE A 319 10.82 7.49 2.22
C PHE A 319 10.59 8.82 1.49
N GLY A 320 10.04 8.76 0.28
CA GLY A 320 9.63 9.95 -0.46
C GLY A 320 8.41 10.62 0.19
N VAL A 321 7.97 11.73 -0.35
CA VAL A 321 6.74 12.38 0.12
C VAL A 321 5.54 11.49 -0.17
N PHE A 322 4.74 11.20 0.87
CA PHE A 322 3.43 10.54 0.73
C PHE A 322 2.37 11.42 1.40
N GLU A 323 1.66 12.22 0.61
CA GLU A 323 0.79 13.27 1.12
C GLU A 323 -0.49 13.42 0.29
N GLY A 324 -1.63 13.62 0.96
CA GLY A 324 -2.91 13.94 0.30
C GLY A 324 -3.49 12.80 -0.56
N ASN A 325 -2.99 11.58 -0.40
CA ASN A 325 -3.46 10.45 -1.21
C ASN A 325 -4.76 9.87 -0.66
N VAL A 326 -5.62 9.37 -1.55
CA VAL A 326 -6.92 8.77 -1.19
C VAL A 326 -7.03 7.36 -1.75
N ALA A 327 -7.59 6.43 -0.96
CA ALA A 327 -7.86 5.07 -1.46
C ALA A 327 -9.17 4.49 -0.95
N HIS A 328 -9.96 3.90 -1.83
CA HIS A 328 -11.25 3.30 -1.49
C HIS A 328 -11.65 2.16 -2.44
N ALA A 329 -12.73 1.46 -2.10
CA ALA A 329 -13.27 0.36 -2.90
C ALA A 329 -12.24 -0.77 -3.22
N ASN A 330 -11.20 -0.92 -2.38
CA ASN A 330 -10.17 -1.95 -2.56
C ASN A 330 -10.57 -3.23 -1.80
N ASN A 331 -10.35 -4.40 -2.39
CA ASN A 331 -10.77 -5.66 -1.78
C ASN A 331 -10.05 -6.02 -0.47
N GLN A 332 -8.86 -5.46 -0.23
CA GLN A 332 -8.08 -5.71 0.98
C GLN A 332 -7.75 -4.42 1.72
N SER A 333 -6.80 -3.63 1.27
CA SER A 333 -6.33 -2.46 2.01
C SER A 333 -6.35 -1.19 1.16
N ALA A 334 -6.64 -0.05 1.78
CA ALA A 334 -6.43 1.24 1.13
C ALA A 334 -4.92 1.53 0.99
N LEU A 335 -4.17 1.45 2.09
CA LEU A 335 -2.71 1.55 2.12
C LEU A 335 -2.12 0.30 2.76
N ARG A 336 -1.12 -0.27 2.11
CA ARG A 336 -0.35 -1.40 2.63
C ARG A 336 1.15 -1.11 2.57
N ILE A 337 1.83 -1.23 3.70
CA ILE A 337 3.29 -1.09 3.81
C ILE A 337 3.84 -2.38 4.40
N GLY A 338 4.69 -3.07 3.63
CA GLY A 338 5.28 -4.34 4.01
C GLY A 338 4.82 -5.50 3.14
N GLY A 339 5.19 -6.71 3.55
CA GLY A 339 5.11 -7.93 2.74
C GLY A 339 6.48 -8.28 2.15
N GLN A 340 6.55 -9.44 1.54
CA GLN A 340 7.76 -9.93 0.88
C GLN A 340 7.40 -10.56 -0.47
N VAL A 341 8.21 -10.33 -1.46
CA VAL A 341 8.13 -11.02 -2.76
C VAL A 341 9.21 -12.09 -2.81
N ASP A 342 8.83 -13.32 -3.07
CA ASP A 342 9.79 -14.40 -3.30
C ASP A 342 10.58 -14.13 -4.59
N GLU A 343 11.89 -14.02 -4.49
CA GLU A 343 12.78 -13.64 -5.59
C GLU A 343 12.80 -14.65 -6.75
N THR A 344 12.39 -15.89 -6.49
CA THR A 344 12.43 -16.96 -7.50
C THR A 344 11.10 -17.14 -8.21
N THR A 345 10.00 -16.97 -7.47
CA THR A 345 8.65 -17.28 -7.96
C THR A 345 7.81 -16.03 -8.22
N GLY A 346 8.24 -14.85 -7.74
CA GLY A 346 7.46 -13.62 -7.77
C GLY A 346 6.20 -13.64 -6.88
N VAL A 347 6.01 -14.70 -6.10
CA VAL A 347 4.85 -14.85 -5.22
C VAL A 347 4.96 -13.88 -4.06
N VAL A 348 3.89 -13.14 -3.82
CA VAL A 348 3.80 -12.20 -2.71
C VAL A 348 3.37 -12.91 -1.45
N SER A 349 4.15 -12.79 -0.38
CA SER A 349 3.81 -13.18 0.98
C SER A 349 3.35 -11.94 1.75
N PRO A 350 2.06 -11.61 1.74
CA PRO A 350 1.58 -10.32 2.21
C PRO A 350 1.73 -10.12 3.72
N ASN A 351 1.81 -11.19 4.48
CA ASN A 351 1.84 -11.15 5.94
C ASN A 351 3.24 -11.33 6.52
N THR A 352 4.26 -11.49 5.69
CA THR A 352 5.64 -11.59 6.17
C THR A 352 6.05 -10.25 6.78
N PRO A 353 6.59 -10.24 8.01
CA PRO A 353 7.15 -9.03 8.58
C PRO A 353 8.25 -8.48 7.70
N PHE A 354 8.16 -7.21 7.42
CA PHE A 354 9.13 -6.51 6.60
C PHE A 354 9.49 -5.21 7.30
N HIS A 355 10.77 -4.98 7.52
CA HIS A 355 11.24 -3.77 8.17
C HIS A 355 11.72 -2.77 7.12
N ILE A 356 10.99 -1.66 6.99
CA ILE A 356 11.56 -0.48 6.35
C ILE A 356 12.56 0.09 7.36
N THR A 357 13.82 0.05 7.02
CA THR A 357 14.91 0.61 7.83
C THR A 357 15.38 1.92 7.23
N GLN A 358 14.43 2.85 7.03
CA GLN A 358 14.74 4.18 6.50
C GLN A 358 15.92 4.78 7.25
N ARG A 359 16.89 5.31 6.51
CA ARG A 359 18.10 5.90 7.08
C ARG A 359 18.33 7.29 6.53
N ASP A 360 18.75 8.19 7.41
CA ASP A 360 19.18 9.53 7.02
C ASP A 360 20.57 9.50 6.32
N GLY A 361 20.97 10.63 5.78
CA GLY A 361 22.30 10.79 5.15
C GLY A 361 23.49 10.57 6.09
N GLN A 362 23.25 10.31 7.38
CA GLN A 362 24.25 10.00 8.41
C GLN A 362 24.16 8.53 8.84
N ASN A 363 23.31 7.74 8.18
CA ASN A 363 23.04 6.32 8.44
C ASN A 363 22.35 6.08 9.81
N ASN A 364 21.59 7.05 10.34
CA ASN A 364 20.71 6.83 11.48
C ASN A 364 19.34 6.36 10.95
N ALA A 365 18.67 5.48 11.69
CA ALA A 365 17.28 5.16 11.42
C ALA A 365 16.40 6.40 11.66
N VAL A 366 15.44 6.63 10.79
CA VAL A 366 14.47 7.72 10.86
C VAL A 366 13.06 7.19 10.61
N ASP A 367 12.06 7.85 11.18
CA ASP A 367 10.68 7.52 10.95
C ASP A 367 10.27 7.99 9.55
N TYR A 368 9.38 7.23 8.89
CA TYR A 368 8.71 7.68 7.68
C TYR A 368 7.38 8.34 8.04
N VAL A 369 6.92 9.26 7.21
CA VAL A 369 5.68 10.01 7.44
C VAL A 369 4.67 9.68 6.33
N ILE A 370 3.46 9.36 6.74
CA ILE A 370 2.27 9.26 5.89
C ILE A 370 1.34 10.39 6.32
N GLN A 371 1.14 11.36 5.45
CA GLN A 371 0.42 12.58 5.78
C GLN A 371 -0.84 12.74 4.95
N ASP A 372 -1.91 13.25 5.59
CA ASP A 372 -3.17 13.61 4.93
C ASP A 372 -3.72 12.47 4.04
N PHE A 373 -3.73 11.25 4.58
CA PHE A 373 -4.22 10.08 3.87
C PHE A 373 -5.69 9.81 4.19
N GLU A 374 -6.54 9.71 3.16
CA GLU A 374 -7.92 9.28 3.32
C GLU A 374 -8.11 7.83 2.82
N GLY A 375 -8.65 6.95 3.71
CA GLY A 375 -8.91 5.54 3.39
C GLY A 375 -10.32 5.13 3.76
N TYR A 376 -11.15 4.69 2.78
CA TYR A 376 -12.51 4.27 3.07
C TYR A 376 -13.00 3.08 2.25
N LYS A 377 -14.04 2.39 2.73
CA LYS A 377 -14.70 1.27 2.02
C LYS A 377 -13.73 0.19 1.51
N SER A 378 -12.63 -0.05 2.24
CA SER A 378 -11.72 -1.15 1.93
C SER A 378 -12.18 -2.43 2.63
N GLY A 379 -12.09 -3.56 1.92
CA GLY A 379 -12.65 -4.83 2.38
C GLY A 379 -11.95 -5.46 3.59
N GLY A 380 -10.71 -5.08 3.88
CA GLY A 380 -9.94 -5.51 5.04
C GLY A 380 -9.60 -4.33 5.95
N ASP A 381 -8.34 -3.92 5.92
CA ASP A 381 -7.82 -2.81 6.73
C ASP A 381 -7.70 -1.55 5.87
N ALA A 382 -8.06 -0.36 6.37
CA ALA A 382 -7.73 0.84 5.63
C ALA A 382 -6.21 1.01 5.58
N VAL A 383 -5.53 0.92 6.71
CA VAL A 383 -4.06 0.98 6.77
C VAL A 383 -3.51 -0.30 7.40
N TRP A 384 -2.71 -1.04 6.64
CA TRP A 384 -2.03 -2.23 7.10
C TRP A 384 -0.52 -2.06 6.99
N VAL A 385 0.19 -2.16 8.12
CA VAL A 385 1.63 -1.95 8.18
C VAL A 385 2.31 -3.03 8.99
N ARG A 386 3.38 -3.58 8.44
CA ARG A 386 4.35 -4.39 9.16
C ARG A 386 5.75 -3.80 8.96
N GLY A 387 6.09 -2.85 9.81
CA GLY A 387 7.36 -2.12 9.76
C GLY A 387 7.58 -1.37 11.08
N PHE A 388 8.65 -0.61 11.19
CA PHE A 388 8.97 0.18 12.37
C PHE A 388 9.06 1.66 12.01
N GLY A 389 8.74 2.52 12.98
CA GLY A 389 9.01 3.95 12.91
C GLY A 389 8.17 4.69 11.87
N GLY A 390 6.85 4.47 11.86
CA GLY A 390 5.94 5.25 11.02
C GLY A 390 5.18 6.30 11.83
N SER A 391 5.10 7.51 11.31
CA SER A 391 4.17 8.56 11.75
C SER A 391 3.04 8.66 10.74
N PHE A 392 1.81 8.57 11.23
CA PHE A 392 0.58 8.68 10.45
C PHE A 392 -0.16 9.93 10.93
N GLU A 393 -0.08 10.99 10.13
CA GLU A 393 -0.54 12.31 10.51
C GLU A 393 -1.73 12.75 9.64
N ASP A 394 -2.70 13.42 10.26
CA ASP A 394 -3.88 13.95 9.56
C ASP A 394 -4.68 12.91 8.76
N MET A 395 -4.70 11.64 9.21
CA MET A 395 -5.45 10.60 8.49
C MET A 395 -6.96 10.75 8.66
N ILE A 396 -7.71 10.37 7.63
CA ILE A 396 -9.16 10.19 7.66
C ILE A 396 -9.47 8.75 7.25
N LEU A 397 -9.96 7.93 8.19
CA LEU A 397 -10.27 6.53 7.93
C LEU A 397 -11.75 6.26 8.23
N ALA A 398 -12.56 5.95 7.21
CA ALA A 398 -14.00 5.83 7.36
C ALA A 398 -14.56 4.54 6.73
N ASP A 399 -15.60 3.96 7.31
CA ASP A 399 -16.37 2.84 6.73
C ASP A 399 -15.55 1.61 6.38
N ASN A 400 -14.47 1.34 7.09
CA ASN A 400 -13.63 0.17 6.87
C ASN A 400 -14.00 -0.97 7.84
N GLY A 401 -13.68 -2.21 7.50
CA GLY A 401 -13.80 -3.33 8.40
C GLY A 401 -12.91 -3.17 9.63
N ARG A 402 -11.70 -2.65 9.41
CA ARG A 402 -10.78 -2.20 10.45
C ARG A 402 -10.03 -0.97 9.91
N ALA A 403 -9.95 0.09 10.71
CA ALA A 403 -9.26 1.30 10.26
C ALA A 403 -7.75 1.05 10.19
N THR A 404 -7.13 0.53 11.25
CA THR A 404 -5.68 0.30 11.22
C THR A 404 -5.27 -1.06 11.77
N PHE A 405 -4.25 -1.63 11.16
CA PHE A 405 -3.53 -2.80 11.62
C PHE A 405 -2.03 -2.51 11.50
N LEU A 406 -1.46 -1.96 12.57
CA LEU A 406 -0.10 -1.44 12.59
C LEU A 406 0.77 -2.31 13.49
N ARG A 407 1.90 -2.77 12.97
CA ARG A 407 2.95 -3.45 13.70
C ARG A 407 4.18 -2.55 13.79
N GLY A 408 4.87 -2.63 14.90
CA GLY A 408 6.07 -1.84 15.17
C GLY A 408 5.76 -0.56 15.96
N LEU A 409 6.78 0.21 16.26
CA LEU A 409 6.66 1.48 16.96
C LEU A 409 6.06 2.52 16.01
N GLN A 410 4.74 2.74 16.10
CA GLN A 410 4.01 3.63 15.21
C GLN A 410 3.32 4.75 15.98
N THR A 411 3.08 5.87 15.32
CA THR A 411 2.30 6.99 15.87
C THR A 411 1.12 7.30 14.95
N ILE A 412 -0.05 7.52 15.53
CA ILE A 412 -1.22 8.10 14.86
C ILE A 412 -1.48 9.45 15.53
N GLU A 413 -1.47 10.51 14.74
CA GLU A 413 -1.61 11.87 15.27
C GLU A 413 -2.62 12.67 14.43
N ASP A 414 -3.37 13.56 15.09
CA ASP A 414 -4.27 14.51 14.45
C ASP A 414 -5.35 13.89 13.54
N SER A 415 -5.71 12.63 13.75
CA SER A 415 -6.47 11.81 12.81
C SER A 415 -7.94 11.67 13.20
N LEU A 416 -8.80 11.44 12.17
CA LEU A 416 -10.20 11.10 12.32
C LEU A 416 -10.44 9.63 11.94
N ILE A 417 -11.10 8.87 12.81
CA ILE A 417 -11.45 7.48 12.56
C ILE A 417 -12.97 7.29 12.75
N VAL A 418 -13.66 6.95 11.65
CA VAL A 418 -15.11 6.84 11.57
C VAL A 418 -15.53 5.40 11.31
N GLY A 419 -16.28 4.81 12.21
CA GLY A 419 -16.83 3.46 12.03
C GLY A 419 -17.93 3.43 10.95
N ALA A 420 -18.89 4.35 11.04
CA ALA A 420 -19.98 4.51 10.07
C ALA A 420 -20.17 5.98 9.75
N SER A 421 -19.98 6.37 8.50
CA SER A 421 -20.22 7.71 7.97
C SER A 421 -21.60 7.82 7.30
N ASP A 422 -21.92 8.99 6.71
CA ASP A 422 -23.14 9.16 5.92
C ASP A 422 -23.09 8.38 4.58
N ASN A 423 -21.92 7.96 4.13
CA ASN A 423 -21.76 7.05 2.98
C ASN A 423 -21.92 5.57 3.34
N ASP A 424 -22.18 5.25 4.60
CA ASP A 424 -22.41 3.87 5.01
C ASP A 424 -23.75 3.34 4.53
N ASP A 425 -23.70 2.46 3.53
CA ASP A 425 -24.86 1.79 2.95
C ASP A 425 -25.26 0.49 3.70
N GLY A 426 -24.54 0.15 4.78
CA GLY A 426 -24.71 -1.08 5.52
C GLY A 426 -24.22 -2.33 4.78
N SER A 427 -23.49 -2.16 3.70
CA SER A 427 -22.84 -3.26 2.99
C SER A 427 -21.88 -3.99 3.93
N PRO A 428 -21.87 -5.33 3.93
CA PRO A 428 -21.01 -6.08 4.82
C PRO A 428 -19.55 -5.88 4.43
N ILE A 429 -18.85 -5.04 5.19
CA ILE A 429 -17.41 -5.05 5.25
C ILE A 429 -17.00 -6.39 5.86
N ARG A 430 -15.79 -6.85 5.59
CA ARG A 430 -15.28 -8.15 6.06
C ARG A 430 -15.60 -8.35 7.55
N GLY A 431 -16.50 -9.30 7.86
CA GLY A 431 -16.89 -9.63 9.23
C GLY A 431 -18.15 -8.93 9.75
N GLY A 432 -18.65 -7.88 9.13
CA GLY A 432 -19.87 -7.15 9.55
C GLY A 432 -19.73 -6.34 10.83
N GLU A 433 -18.50 -6.14 11.32
CA GLU A 433 -18.15 -5.38 12.53
C GLU A 433 -17.15 -4.30 12.14
N ARG A 434 -17.19 -3.15 12.80
CA ARG A 434 -16.31 -2.02 12.55
C ARG A 434 -15.35 -1.84 13.69
N HIS A 435 -14.07 -1.92 13.37
CA HIS A 435 -12.99 -1.73 14.31
C HIS A 435 -12.18 -0.49 13.92
N GLY A 436 -11.94 0.37 14.87
CA GLY A 436 -11.03 1.50 14.70
C GLY A 436 -9.57 1.05 14.68
N VAL A 437 -8.83 1.44 15.70
CA VAL A 437 -7.40 1.07 15.83
C VAL A 437 -7.25 -0.31 16.43
N SER A 438 -6.53 -1.19 15.75
CA SER A 438 -6.18 -2.50 16.30
C SER A 438 -4.91 -2.42 17.12
N LEU A 439 -5.02 -2.73 18.40
CA LEU A 439 -3.89 -2.86 19.31
C LEU A 439 -3.25 -4.24 19.08
N TYR A 440 -2.00 -4.24 18.65
CA TYR A 440 -1.31 -5.44 18.20
C TYR A 440 0.17 -5.41 18.64
N ASP A 441 1.08 -5.98 17.88
CA ASP A 441 2.51 -6.06 18.17
C ASP A 441 3.12 -4.69 18.46
N GLU A 442 3.90 -4.60 19.53
CA GLU A 442 4.69 -3.45 19.96
C GLU A 442 3.88 -2.19 20.30
N ALA A 443 4.53 -1.08 20.62
CA ALA A 443 3.84 0.10 21.14
C ALA A 443 3.29 0.99 20.02
N LEU A 444 2.00 1.33 20.14
CA LEU A 444 1.32 2.31 19.29
C LEU A 444 0.95 3.53 20.14
N ALA A 445 1.32 4.73 19.69
CA ALA A 445 0.90 5.99 20.29
C ALA A 445 -0.20 6.64 19.46
N ILE A 446 -1.30 7.06 20.10
CA ILE A 446 -2.42 7.72 19.43
C ILE A 446 -2.64 9.07 20.13
N ARG A 447 -2.53 10.15 19.35
CA ARG A 447 -2.60 11.50 19.89
C ARG A 447 -3.58 12.36 19.10
N ASP A 448 -4.15 13.35 19.77
CA ASP A 448 -4.93 14.45 19.17
C ASP A 448 -6.02 13.99 18.18
N SER A 449 -6.52 12.75 18.33
CA SER A 449 -7.35 12.07 17.35
C SER A 449 -8.81 11.96 17.81
N HIS A 450 -9.73 11.83 16.85
CA HIS A 450 -11.17 11.74 17.09
C HIS A 450 -11.76 10.44 16.53
N PHE A 451 -12.68 9.84 17.31
CA PHE A 451 -13.38 8.61 16.95
C PHE A 451 -14.90 8.87 16.88
N ALA A 452 -15.55 8.50 15.78
CA ALA A 452 -16.97 8.69 15.53
C ALA A 452 -17.61 7.44 14.89
N GLY A 453 -18.93 7.30 14.99
CA GLY A 453 -19.69 6.30 14.26
C GLY A 453 -19.50 4.84 14.70
N PHE A 454 -19.01 4.57 15.92
CA PHE A 454 -18.86 3.21 16.47
C PHE A 454 -20.02 2.85 17.41
N SER A 455 -21.25 2.82 16.89
CA SER A 455 -22.47 2.68 17.69
C SER A 455 -23.04 1.25 17.74
N GLY A 456 -22.53 0.31 17.00
CA GLY A 456 -22.92 -1.10 17.02
C GLY A 456 -22.51 -1.81 18.32
N THR A 457 -23.21 -2.88 18.68
CA THR A 457 -22.91 -3.67 19.92
C THR A 457 -21.54 -4.33 19.88
N ASP A 458 -20.99 -4.52 18.69
CA ASP A 458 -19.74 -5.21 18.44
C ASP A 458 -18.68 -4.30 17.78
N ASP A 459 -19.05 -3.03 17.52
CA ASP A 459 -18.15 -2.00 17.01
C ASP A 459 -17.31 -1.38 18.12
N GLY A 460 -16.16 -0.78 17.80
CA GLY A 460 -15.35 -0.06 18.78
C GLY A 460 -14.16 0.67 18.20
N ALA A 461 -13.87 1.80 18.85
CA ALA A 461 -12.74 2.65 18.50
C ALA A 461 -11.40 1.91 18.63
N PHE A 462 -11.25 1.05 19.65
CA PHE A 462 -10.09 0.20 19.85
C PHE A 462 -10.49 -1.26 19.81
N SER A 463 -9.81 -2.04 19.02
CA SER A 463 -9.91 -3.49 19.00
C SER A 463 -8.58 -4.12 19.39
N GLN A 464 -8.65 -5.34 19.87
CA GLN A 464 -7.47 -6.13 20.16
C GLN A 464 -7.34 -7.22 19.11
N HIS A 465 -6.18 -7.32 18.50
CA HIS A 465 -5.86 -8.47 17.67
C HIS A 465 -5.34 -9.62 18.55
N ILE A 466 -5.81 -10.83 18.28
CA ILE A 466 -5.30 -12.03 18.94
C ILE A 466 -4.09 -12.49 18.15
N GLY A 467 -2.93 -12.34 18.74
CA GLY A 467 -1.67 -12.70 18.15
C GLY A 467 -0.62 -12.92 19.22
N VAL A 468 0.56 -13.24 18.80
CA VAL A 468 1.77 -13.25 19.61
C VAL A 468 2.50 -11.92 19.42
N ASP A 469 3.37 -11.54 20.37
CA ASP A 469 4.09 -10.26 20.40
C ASP A 469 3.23 -9.02 20.74
N ASN A 470 2.10 -9.20 21.43
CA ASN A 470 1.28 -8.10 21.90
C ASN A 470 2.03 -7.18 22.86
N SER A 471 1.65 -5.90 22.92
CA SER A 471 2.27 -4.92 23.81
C SER A 471 1.30 -4.39 24.87
N THR A 472 1.84 -4.12 26.04
CA THR A 472 1.14 -3.42 27.13
C THR A 472 1.41 -1.92 27.13
N ARG A 473 2.13 -1.40 26.13
CA ARG A 473 2.62 -0.03 26.10
C ARG A 473 1.96 0.84 25.05
N HIS A 474 0.85 0.39 24.48
CA HIS A 474 0.02 1.28 23.68
C HIS A 474 -0.42 2.48 24.52
N SER A 475 -0.51 3.64 23.90
CA SER A 475 -0.86 4.87 24.62
C SER A 475 -1.83 5.74 23.85
N VAL A 476 -2.63 6.50 24.62
CA VAL A 476 -3.51 7.54 24.09
C VAL A 476 -3.28 8.84 24.84
N GLU A 477 -3.34 9.96 24.11
CA GLU A 477 -3.24 11.31 24.63
C GLU A 477 -4.16 12.21 23.81
N ASN A 478 -5.00 13.01 24.50
CA ASN A 478 -5.89 13.98 23.90
C ASN A 478 -6.90 13.40 22.87
N VAL A 479 -7.32 12.14 23.07
CA VAL A 479 -8.32 11.52 22.20
C VAL A 479 -9.74 11.94 22.58
N THR A 480 -10.64 11.96 21.60
CA THR A 480 -12.04 12.32 21.80
C THR A 480 -12.96 11.34 21.09
N PHE A 481 -14.19 11.23 21.61
CA PHE A 481 -15.21 10.34 21.05
C PHE A 481 -16.47 11.14 20.79
N GLU A 482 -17.15 10.85 19.67
CA GLU A 482 -18.47 11.40 19.42
C GLU A 482 -19.49 10.94 20.48
N ASN A 483 -20.45 11.80 20.85
CA ASN A 483 -21.42 11.54 21.92
C ASN A 483 -22.56 10.58 21.52
N ASP A 484 -22.35 9.68 20.61
CA ASP A 484 -23.35 8.77 20.04
C ASP A 484 -23.46 7.41 20.77
N GLY A 485 -22.73 7.23 21.87
CA GLY A 485 -22.67 5.96 22.61
C GLY A 485 -21.52 5.06 22.14
N THR A 486 -20.53 5.64 21.47
CA THR A 486 -19.29 4.94 21.05
C THR A 486 -18.65 4.22 22.22
N ASN A 487 -18.48 2.92 22.09
CA ASN A 487 -17.72 2.11 23.04
C ASN A 487 -16.23 2.20 22.70
N PRO A 488 -15.37 2.78 23.55
CA PRO A 488 -13.94 2.88 23.28
C PRO A 488 -13.28 1.53 23.05
N PHE A 489 -13.66 0.50 23.78
CA PHE A 489 -13.08 -0.83 23.65
C PHE A 489 -14.13 -1.86 23.23
N THR A 490 -13.82 -2.64 22.18
CA THR A 490 -14.61 -3.84 21.91
C THR A 490 -13.88 -5.09 22.40
N ASN A 491 -14.66 -6.09 22.81
CA ASN A 491 -14.15 -7.39 23.21
C ASN A 491 -14.08 -8.37 22.01
N ARG A 492 -13.99 -7.87 20.77
CA ARG A 492 -14.13 -8.74 19.61
C ARG A 492 -13.05 -8.58 18.56
N ASP A 493 -12.10 -9.48 18.59
CA ASP A 493 -11.71 -10.18 17.37
C ASP A 493 -12.03 -11.68 17.57
N ARG A 494 -13.31 -12.03 17.42
CA ARG A 494 -13.82 -13.41 17.64
C ARG A 494 -13.76 -14.26 16.38
N GLN A 495 -13.37 -13.73 15.24
CA GLN A 495 -13.30 -14.50 14.01
C GLN A 495 -11.88 -15.00 13.75
N GLY A 496 -11.61 -16.17 14.23
CA GLY A 496 -10.39 -16.89 13.89
C GLY A 496 -9.50 -17.26 15.05
N ILE A 497 -10.00 -17.30 16.28
CA ILE A 497 -9.32 -18.07 17.31
C ILE A 497 -9.41 -19.53 16.86
N THR A 498 -8.49 -19.88 15.99
CA THR A 498 -8.03 -21.26 15.89
C THR A 498 -7.13 -21.53 17.08
N ASP A 499 -7.08 -22.73 17.53
CA ASP A 499 -6.43 -23.25 18.74
C ASP A 499 -4.95 -22.86 18.94
N GLU A 500 -4.40 -21.92 18.14
CA GLU A 500 -2.97 -21.78 17.95
C GLU A 500 -2.34 -20.56 18.58
N GLN A 501 -3.09 -19.54 19.03
CA GLN A 501 -2.45 -18.27 19.39
C GLN A 501 -3.10 -17.55 20.55
N GLY A 502 -2.29 -17.24 21.55
CA GLY A 502 -2.28 -16.13 22.44
C GLY A 502 -3.52 -15.84 23.30
N THR A 503 -3.28 -15.33 24.44
CA THR A 503 -4.24 -14.70 25.33
C THR A 503 -4.25 -13.19 25.09
N PHE A 504 -5.32 -12.54 25.51
CA PHE A 504 -5.47 -11.08 25.43
C PHE A 504 -4.44 -10.38 26.30
N SER A 505 -3.29 -10.02 25.74
CA SER A 505 -2.11 -9.51 26.44
C SER A 505 -1.77 -8.06 26.09
N VAL A 506 -2.77 -7.24 25.77
CA VAL A 506 -2.56 -5.81 25.50
C VAL A 506 -2.90 -4.91 26.66
N GLY A 507 -2.24 -3.75 26.74
CA GLY A 507 -2.56 -2.66 27.66
C GLY A 507 -2.55 -1.32 26.93
N LEU A 508 -3.47 -0.42 27.32
CA LEU A 508 -3.55 0.92 26.77
C LEU A 508 -3.40 1.94 27.90
N VAL A 509 -2.36 2.75 27.84
CA VAL A 509 -2.07 3.79 28.83
C VAL A 509 -2.83 5.06 28.45
N ASP A 510 -3.77 5.50 29.29
CA ASP A 510 -4.47 6.76 29.14
C ASP A 510 -3.62 7.88 29.80
N ILE A 511 -2.79 8.52 29.00
CA ILE A 511 -1.74 9.43 29.48
C ILE A 511 -2.32 10.64 30.21
N ASP A 512 -3.32 11.28 29.61
CA ASP A 512 -3.90 12.54 30.07
C ASP A 512 -5.26 12.37 30.74
N GLY A 513 -5.83 11.16 30.71
CA GLY A 513 -7.15 10.85 31.23
C GLY A 513 -8.27 11.17 30.26
N SER A 514 -8.00 11.25 28.95
CA SER A 514 -9.00 11.55 27.93
C SER A 514 -10.08 10.47 27.80
N ILE A 515 -9.79 9.22 28.18
CA ILE A 515 -10.77 8.13 28.23
C ILE A 515 -11.35 7.96 29.62
N THR A 516 -10.50 7.85 30.64
CA THR A 516 -10.89 7.44 31.99
C THR A 516 -11.23 8.60 32.91
N GLY A 517 -10.88 9.82 32.52
CA GLY A 517 -10.97 11.03 33.38
C GLY A 517 -9.82 11.14 34.38
N THR A 518 -8.86 10.22 34.40
CA THR A 518 -7.73 10.22 35.34
C THR A 518 -6.42 9.89 34.63
N PRO A 519 -5.48 10.83 34.53
CA PRO A 519 -4.20 10.63 33.87
C PRO A 519 -3.39 9.45 34.43
N GLY A 520 -2.81 8.66 33.53
CA GLY A 520 -1.90 7.56 33.84
C GLY A 520 -2.57 6.26 34.30
N GLN A 521 -3.87 6.12 34.11
CA GLN A 521 -4.53 4.83 34.26
C GLN A 521 -4.25 3.93 33.04
N ILE A 522 -4.28 2.62 33.27
CA ILE A 522 -4.07 1.62 32.23
C ILE A 522 -5.36 0.84 32.01
N LEU A 523 -5.77 0.78 30.76
CA LEU A 523 -6.90 -0.01 30.31
C LEU A 523 -6.41 -1.39 29.86
N THR A 524 -7.10 -2.43 30.31
CA THR A 524 -6.86 -3.81 29.87
C THR A 524 -8.18 -4.46 29.48
N PRO A 525 -8.18 -5.26 28.39
CA PRO A 525 -9.41 -5.84 27.88
C PRO A 525 -9.98 -6.87 28.86
N ARG A 526 -11.31 -7.01 28.86
CA ARG A 526 -11.98 -8.09 29.52
C ARG A 526 -11.85 -9.36 28.70
N ILE A 527 -11.43 -10.46 29.35
CA ILE A 527 -11.46 -11.78 28.76
C ILE A 527 -12.79 -12.41 29.09
N ASP A 528 -13.63 -12.64 28.07
CA ASP A 528 -14.86 -13.42 28.20
C ASP A 528 -14.64 -14.88 27.75
N ASP A 529 -15.51 -15.80 28.20
CA ASP A 529 -15.46 -17.22 27.78
C ASP A 529 -15.63 -17.34 26.25
N VAL A 530 -14.60 -17.77 25.58
CA VAL A 530 -14.58 -17.94 24.12
C VAL A 530 -14.62 -19.43 23.79
N GLY A 531 -15.83 -19.98 23.79
CA GLY A 531 -16.08 -21.33 23.22
C GLY A 531 -15.41 -22.48 23.97
N GLY A 532 -15.06 -22.31 25.26
CA GLY A 532 -14.53 -23.38 26.10
C GLY A 532 -13.01 -23.57 26.08
N GLN A 533 -12.28 -22.70 25.38
CA GLN A 533 -10.80 -22.75 25.36
C GLN A 533 -10.17 -21.87 26.43
N PHE A 534 -10.78 -20.73 26.75
CA PHE A 534 -10.30 -19.84 27.80
C PHE A 534 -11.44 -19.64 28.80
N VAL A 535 -11.26 -20.03 30.03
CA VAL A 535 -12.25 -19.81 31.07
C VAL A 535 -11.67 -18.83 32.06
N THR A 536 -12.23 -17.62 32.13
CA THR A 536 -12.05 -16.77 33.31
C THR A 536 -12.98 -17.26 34.38
N VAL A 537 -12.48 -17.48 35.55
CA VAL A 537 -13.30 -17.87 36.71
C VAL A 537 -13.43 -16.66 37.61
N ASP A 538 -14.64 -16.14 37.70
CA ASP A 538 -15.13 -15.15 38.65
C ASP A 538 -14.36 -13.81 38.79
N GLU A 539 -15.09 -12.75 39.12
CA GLU A 539 -14.60 -11.41 39.48
C GLU A 539 -13.55 -11.43 40.63
N PRO A 540 -12.41 -10.70 40.48
CA PRO A 540 -11.96 -9.87 39.36
C PRO A 540 -11.33 -10.70 38.23
N GLY A 541 -11.44 -10.23 36.96
CA GLY A 541 -10.87 -10.91 35.78
C GLY A 541 -9.35 -11.07 35.83
N PHE A 542 -8.80 -12.01 35.03
CA PHE A 542 -7.37 -12.26 35.01
C PHE A 542 -6.57 -11.03 34.59
N ASN A 543 -7.12 -10.22 33.67
CA ASN A 543 -6.52 -8.98 33.18
C ASN A 543 -6.83 -7.75 34.07
N ALA A 544 -7.31 -7.93 35.29
CA ALA A 544 -7.50 -6.86 36.26
C ALA A 544 -6.40 -6.87 37.32
N GLY A 545 -5.64 -5.78 37.44
CA GLY A 545 -4.66 -5.59 38.50
C GLY A 545 -5.34 -5.36 39.87
N GLN A 546 -4.56 -5.34 40.93
CA GLN A 546 -5.09 -5.07 42.27
C GLN A 546 -5.75 -3.67 42.33
N GLY A 547 -7.02 -3.64 42.70
CA GLY A 547 -7.78 -2.39 42.76
C GLY A 547 -8.36 -1.90 41.44
N ALA A 548 -8.23 -2.68 40.36
CA ALA A 548 -8.90 -2.40 39.10
C ALA A 548 -10.42 -2.48 39.24
N THR A 549 -11.14 -1.69 38.45
CA THR A 549 -12.59 -1.71 38.32
C THR A 549 -12.98 -1.87 36.87
N TYR A 550 -13.95 -2.73 36.57
CA TYR A 550 -14.49 -2.84 35.22
C TYR A 550 -15.43 -1.66 34.95
N ASP A 551 -15.20 -0.93 33.88
CA ASP A 551 -16.08 0.13 33.40
C ASP A 551 -16.83 -0.34 32.15
N PRO A 552 -18.15 -0.62 32.25
CA PRO A 552 -18.90 -1.10 31.10
C PRO A 552 -19.13 -0.03 30.02
N SER A 553 -18.94 1.25 30.33
CA SER A 553 -19.01 2.32 29.32
C SER A 553 -17.75 2.45 28.48
N ILE A 554 -16.62 1.96 28.99
CA ILE A 554 -15.35 1.87 28.28
C ILE A 554 -15.18 0.47 27.65
N GLY A 555 -15.77 -0.56 28.27
CA GLY A 555 -15.62 -1.96 27.87
C GLY A 555 -14.32 -2.63 28.36
N ALA A 556 -13.63 -2.04 29.32
CA ALA A 556 -12.34 -2.50 29.79
C ALA A 556 -12.19 -2.45 31.32
N TRP A 557 -11.17 -3.16 31.86
CA TRP A 557 -10.69 -2.98 33.21
C TRP A 557 -9.87 -1.70 33.29
N VAL A 558 -10.21 -0.83 34.25
CA VAL A 558 -9.49 0.40 34.55
C VAL A 558 -8.57 0.12 35.74
N ASN A 559 -7.28 0.03 35.48
CA ASN A 559 -6.26 -0.22 36.48
C ASN A 559 -5.80 1.08 37.15
N PRO A 560 -5.52 1.06 38.48
CA PRO A 560 -5.06 2.25 39.20
C PRO A 560 -3.77 2.84 38.63
N VAL A 561 -3.58 4.15 38.78
CA VAL A 561 -2.32 4.82 38.45
C VAL A 561 -1.16 4.16 39.19
N GLY A 562 -0.07 3.90 38.46
CA GLY A 562 1.12 3.24 38.98
C GLY A 562 1.05 1.71 38.95
N THR A 563 -0.01 1.12 38.35
CA THR A 563 -0.01 -0.31 38.01
C THR A 563 1.07 -0.57 36.98
N THR A 564 1.88 -1.61 37.21
CA THR A 564 2.89 -2.09 36.26
C THR A 564 2.41 -3.38 35.62
N ILE A 565 2.27 -3.38 34.32
CA ILE A 565 1.88 -4.56 33.53
C ILE A 565 2.94 -4.90 32.50
N GLY A 566 3.04 -6.17 32.18
CA GLY A 566 3.90 -6.71 31.12
C GLY A 566 3.25 -7.93 30.49
N VAL A 567 3.89 -8.48 29.50
CA VAL A 567 3.52 -9.75 28.85
C VAL A 567 4.43 -10.84 29.39
N LEU A 568 3.86 -11.98 29.74
CA LEU A 568 4.61 -13.21 29.99
C LEU A 568 4.38 -14.15 28.82
N GLU A 569 5.47 -14.52 28.19
CA GLU A 569 5.53 -15.51 27.15
C GLU A 569 5.99 -16.84 27.71
N HIS A 570 5.32 -17.89 27.34
CA HIS A 570 5.71 -19.25 27.68
C HIS A 570 5.82 -20.05 26.40
N THR A 571 7.02 -20.47 26.02
CA THR A 571 7.19 -21.28 24.83
C THR A 571 6.41 -22.58 24.96
N SER A 572 5.93 -23.09 23.84
CA SER A 572 5.02 -24.18 23.72
C SER A 572 5.35 -25.37 24.62
N THR A 573 4.31 -25.92 25.21
CA THR A 573 4.35 -27.23 25.84
C THR A 573 3.38 -28.14 25.10
N SER A 574 3.78 -29.37 24.85
CA SER A 574 2.92 -30.37 24.22
C SER A 574 1.68 -30.74 25.05
N VAL A 575 1.49 -30.08 26.18
CA VAL A 575 0.39 -30.31 27.13
C VAL A 575 -0.24 -28.97 27.53
N PRO A 576 -1.58 -28.92 27.66
CA PRO A 576 -2.24 -27.72 28.15
C PRO A 576 -1.77 -27.34 29.55
N MET A 577 -1.80 -26.04 29.84
CA MET A 577 -1.50 -25.52 31.17
C MET A 577 -2.63 -24.68 31.75
N THR A 578 -2.65 -24.55 33.04
CA THR A 578 -3.51 -23.67 33.81
C THR A 578 -2.63 -22.67 34.54
N VAL A 579 -2.95 -21.38 34.43
CA VAL A 579 -2.25 -20.32 35.17
C VAL A 579 -3.22 -19.72 36.18
N THR A 580 -2.90 -19.79 37.45
CA THR A 580 -3.70 -19.26 38.54
C THR A 580 -2.95 -18.17 39.27
N ARG A 581 -3.54 -16.98 39.38
CA ARG A 581 -3.00 -15.89 40.17
C ARG A 581 -3.26 -16.18 41.69
N SER A 582 -2.35 -15.72 42.52
CA SER A 582 -2.45 -15.96 43.99
C SER A 582 -3.65 -15.25 44.67
N ASP A 583 -4.27 -14.27 43.98
CA ASP A 583 -5.47 -13.55 44.43
C ASP A 583 -6.79 -14.13 43.87
N GLY A 584 -6.69 -15.22 43.08
CA GLY A 584 -7.86 -16.02 42.66
C GLY A 584 -8.09 -16.23 41.18
N PRO A 585 -7.93 -15.24 40.28
CA PRO A 585 -8.21 -15.40 38.85
C PRO A 585 -7.38 -16.48 38.19
N GLN A 586 -7.95 -17.15 37.20
CA GLN A 586 -7.35 -18.31 36.53
C GLN A 586 -7.61 -18.28 35.03
N LEU A 587 -6.58 -18.65 34.26
CA LEU A 587 -6.68 -19.04 32.86
C LEU A 587 -6.47 -20.55 32.74
N SER A 588 -7.35 -21.23 32.00
CA SER A 588 -7.31 -22.68 31.86
C SER A 588 -7.21 -23.11 30.40
N ASN A 589 -6.66 -24.30 30.18
CA ASN A 589 -6.50 -24.91 28.86
C ASN A 589 -5.62 -24.08 27.92
N LEU A 590 -4.68 -23.31 28.45
CA LEU A 590 -3.69 -22.61 27.65
C LEU A 590 -2.85 -23.68 26.90
N ASN A 591 -2.95 -23.70 25.61
CA ASN A 591 -2.21 -24.61 24.75
C ASN A 591 -2.04 -23.95 23.39
N ALA A 592 -0.83 -23.60 23.07
CA ALA A 592 -0.47 -23.07 21.76
C ALA A 592 0.62 -23.93 21.15
N ASP A 593 0.64 -24.07 19.84
CA ASP A 593 1.64 -24.91 19.17
C ASP A 593 3.06 -24.37 19.30
N ASP A 594 3.24 -23.06 19.40
CA ASP A 594 4.54 -22.40 19.50
C ASP A 594 4.76 -21.72 20.84
N ARG A 595 3.90 -20.82 21.25
CA ARG A 595 4.00 -20.12 22.53
C ARG A 595 2.64 -19.64 23.03
N THR A 596 2.55 -19.37 24.33
CA THR A 596 1.38 -18.81 24.99
C THR A 596 1.77 -17.50 25.66
N GLU A 597 0.97 -16.47 25.47
CA GLU A 597 1.19 -15.16 26.09
C GLU A 597 0.02 -14.81 27.02
N PHE A 598 0.30 -14.09 28.11
CA PHE A 598 -0.73 -13.52 28.99
C PHE A 598 -0.20 -12.32 29.76
N LEU A 599 -1.12 -11.43 30.16
CA LEU A 599 -0.79 -10.29 30.99
C LEU A 599 -0.31 -10.70 32.37
N VAL A 600 0.74 -10.03 32.82
CA VAL A 600 1.25 -10.11 34.18
C VAL A 600 1.29 -8.73 34.83
N PHE A 601 0.99 -8.69 36.13
CA PHE A 601 1.09 -7.50 36.97
C PHE A 601 2.34 -7.62 37.80
N ALA A 602 3.33 -6.80 37.49
CA ALA A 602 4.59 -6.79 38.21
C ALA A 602 4.47 -5.99 39.51
N ASP A 603 5.35 -6.32 40.47
CA ASP A 603 5.51 -5.60 41.75
C ASP A 603 4.23 -5.49 42.60
N GLN A 604 3.26 -6.38 42.43
CA GLN A 604 2.00 -6.44 43.21
C GLN A 604 1.96 -7.62 44.20
N ASP A 605 3.11 -8.21 44.52
CA ASP A 605 3.20 -9.41 45.37
C ASP A 605 2.36 -10.61 44.88
N LEU A 606 2.07 -10.64 43.56
CA LEU A 606 1.32 -11.71 42.92
C LEU A 606 2.26 -12.87 42.56
N ILE A 607 1.74 -14.09 42.76
CA ILE A 607 2.39 -15.33 42.32
C ILE A 607 1.49 -15.97 41.25
N TYR A 608 2.03 -16.26 40.12
CA TYR A 608 1.35 -16.97 39.03
C TYR A 608 1.71 -18.44 39.11
N THR A 609 0.75 -19.26 39.53
CA THR A 609 0.92 -20.71 39.61
C THR A 609 0.64 -21.35 38.26
N VAL A 610 1.65 -21.96 37.66
CA VAL A 610 1.58 -22.70 36.40
C VAL A 610 1.48 -24.20 36.72
N ASP A 611 0.38 -24.81 36.26
CA ASP A 611 0.09 -26.23 36.41
C ASP A 611 -0.12 -26.89 35.06
N HIS A 612 0.83 -27.71 34.61
CA HIS A 612 0.74 -28.44 33.37
C HIS A 612 -0.15 -29.66 33.51
N GLN A 613 -1.09 -29.88 32.60
CA GLN A 613 -1.98 -31.04 32.59
C GLN A 613 -1.28 -32.30 32.07
N GLY A 614 -0.02 -32.49 32.44
CA GLY A 614 0.86 -33.56 32.04
C GLY A 614 2.33 -33.20 32.21
N ALA A 615 3.23 -34.01 31.68
CA ALA A 615 4.66 -33.67 31.68
C ALA A 615 4.93 -32.62 30.62
N PRO A 616 5.46 -31.43 30.97
CA PRO A 616 5.86 -30.44 29.99
C PRO A 616 7.01 -30.94 29.12
N ASP A 617 7.29 -30.27 28.04
CA ASP A 617 8.41 -30.56 27.15
C ASP A 617 9.75 -30.53 27.92
N SER A 618 10.74 -31.23 27.37
CA SER A 618 12.04 -31.35 28.05
C SER A 618 12.81 -30.03 28.11
N ARG A 619 12.42 -29.09 27.24
CA ARG A 619 12.98 -27.73 27.21
C ARG A 619 11.85 -26.76 26.86
N PHE A 620 11.72 -25.67 27.59
CA PHE A 620 10.88 -24.54 27.30
C PHE A 620 11.51 -23.26 27.86
N SER A 621 11.18 -22.11 27.32
CA SER A 621 11.54 -20.81 27.87
C SER A 621 10.32 -20.12 28.49
N VAL A 622 10.62 -19.18 29.37
CA VAL A 622 9.65 -18.28 29.98
C VAL A 622 10.27 -16.90 29.96
N ASP A 623 9.60 -16.02 29.28
CA ASP A 623 10.08 -14.68 29.02
C ASP A 623 9.09 -13.66 29.59
N VAL A 624 9.60 -12.55 30.12
CA VAL A 624 8.75 -11.38 30.44
C VAL A 624 9.22 -10.22 29.60
N THR A 625 8.28 -9.51 29.01
CA THR A 625 8.51 -8.36 28.15
C THR A 625 7.67 -7.18 28.58
N ASP A 626 7.89 -6.01 27.98
CA ASP A 626 7.14 -4.78 28.21
C ASP A 626 7.19 -4.23 29.65
N LEU A 627 8.16 -4.60 30.44
CA LEU A 627 8.28 -4.16 31.80
C LEU A 627 9.22 -2.95 31.94
N PRO A 628 9.03 -2.08 32.96
CA PRO A 628 10.04 -1.13 33.37
C PRO A 628 11.28 -1.85 33.92
N ARG A 629 12.44 -1.23 33.76
CA ARG A 629 13.70 -1.79 34.26
C ARG A 629 13.65 -2.10 35.75
N GLY A 630 13.92 -3.36 36.08
CA GLY A 630 13.94 -3.84 37.44
C GLY A 630 12.60 -4.31 37.98
N ALA A 631 11.52 -4.16 37.26
CA ALA A 631 10.22 -4.75 37.59
C ALA A 631 10.33 -6.28 37.54
N SER A 632 9.50 -6.97 38.32
CA SER A 632 9.62 -8.40 38.50
C SER A 632 8.29 -9.13 38.54
N VAL A 633 8.31 -10.37 38.08
CA VAL A 633 7.20 -11.32 38.09
C VAL A 633 7.62 -12.62 38.77
N ILE A 634 6.71 -13.22 39.53
CA ILE A 634 6.98 -14.49 40.21
C ILE A 634 6.05 -15.57 39.69
N LEU A 635 6.67 -16.65 39.21
CA LEU A 635 6.00 -17.86 38.81
C LEU A 635 6.21 -18.97 39.82
N ARG A 636 5.20 -19.83 39.99
CA ARG A 636 5.30 -21.09 40.73
C ARG A 636 4.91 -22.23 39.81
N TYR A 637 5.83 -23.07 39.46
CA TYR A 637 5.56 -24.32 38.76
C TYR A 637 5.27 -25.45 39.73
N VAL A 638 4.14 -26.13 39.50
CA VAL A 638 3.74 -27.31 40.31
C VAL A 638 4.40 -28.55 39.72
N ASP A 639 5.00 -29.36 40.58
CA ASP A 639 5.55 -30.69 40.27
C ASP A 639 6.58 -30.77 39.12
N LEU A 640 7.40 -29.72 38.90
CA LEU A 640 8.55 -29.86 37.98
C LEU A 640 9.50 -30.96 38.48
N PRO A 641 10.04 -31.81 37.59
CA PRO A 641 10.99 -32.85 37.97
C PRO A 641 12.17 -32.30 38.77
N ALA A 642 12.55 -32.99 39.82
CA ALA A 642 13.62 -32.52 40.74
C ALA A 642 15.00 -32.38 40.06
N ASN A 643 15.20 -33.01 38.92
CA ASN A 643 16.39 -32.91 38.07
C ASN A 643 16.34 -31.83 36.99
N THR A 644 15.29 -30.99 36.99
CA THR A 644 15.16 -29.88 36.07
C THR A 644 16.30 -28.88 36.30
N SER A 645 16.99 -28.47 35.25
CA SER A 645 17.97 -27.38 35.25
C SER A 645 17.27 -26.09 34.88
N ILE A 646 17.56 -25.03 35.58
CA ILE A 646 17.08 -23.69 35.30
C ILE A 646 18.29 -22.84 34.87
N GLN A 647 18.23 -22.28 33.68
CA GLN A 647 19.25 -21.39 33.13
C GLN A 647 18.74 -19.96 33.13
N GLY A 648 19.59 -18.98 33.37
CA GLY A 648 19.19 -17.56 33.42
C GLY A 648 18.79 -17.08 34.82
N ALA A 649 18.81 -17.95 35.86
CA ALA A 649 18.42 -17.59 37.21
C ALA A 649 19.38 -18.11 38.29
N ASP A 650 19.62 -17.33 39.34
CA ASP A 650 20.45 -17.69 40.49
C ASP A 650 19.66 -18.47 41.53
N SER A 651 20.22 -19.57 42.06
CA SER A 651 19.57 -20.33 43.13
C SER A 651 19.63 -19.63 44.49
N VAL A 652 18.49 -19.50 45.16
CA VAL A 652 18.35 -18.90 46.49
C VAL A 652 17.82 -19.91 47.51
N GLY A 653 18.04 -19.63 48.79
CA GLY A 653 17.81 -20.59 49.87
C GLY A 653 16.39 -20.55 50.49
N SER A 654 15.54 -19.61 50.15
CA SER A 654 14.19 -19.47 50.69
C SER A 654 13.32 -18.63 49.78
N LEU A 655 11.99 -18.71 49.93
CA LEU A 655 11.04 -17.86 49.25
C LEU A 655 11.25 -16.36 49.59
N ASP A 656 11.54 -16.06 50.89
CA ASP A 656 11.87 -14.69 51.28
C ASP A 656 13.12 -14.16 50.57
N ALA A 657 14.12 -15.01 50.34
CA ALA A 657 15.31 -14.62 49.58
C ALA A 657 15.02 -14.41 48.09
N LEU A 658 14.11 -15.21 47.53
CA LEU A 658 13.63 -15.01 46.16
C LEU A 658 12.91 -13.68 46.02
N MET A 659 11.99 -13.37 46.95
CA MET A 659 11.23 -12.12 46.95
C MET A 659 12.17 -10.89 46.99
N GLN A 660 13.26 -10.97 47.73
CA GLN A 660 14.24 -9.89 47.91
C GLN A 660 15.33 -9.84 46.85
N ALA A 661 15.40 -10.83 45.97
CA ALA A 661 16.42 -10.88 44.94
C ALA A 661 16.25 -9.72 43.94
N THR A 662 17.35 -9.10 43.53
CA THR A 662 17.40 -8.00 42.57
C THR A 662 17.68 -8.47 41.12
N GLY A 663 17.89 -9.74 40.92
CA GLY A 663 18.08 -10.42 39.65
C GLY A 663 17.24 -11.68 39.60
N SER A 664 17.12 -12.23 38.41
CA SER A 664 16.32 -13.43 38.16
C SER A 664 16.82 -14.60 38.97
N SER A 665 15.89 -15.28 39.65
CA SER A 665 16.24 -16.21 40.73
C SER A 665 15.30 -17.41 40.78
N VAL A 666 15.81 -18.54 41.31
CA VAL A 666 15.04 -19.77 41.48
C VAL A 666 15.11 -20.25 42.93
N PHE A 667 13.96 -20.69 43.45
CA PHE A 667 13.81 -21.37 44.74
C PHE A 667 12.96 -22.63 44.57
N ARG A 668 13.32 -23.71 45.33
CA ARG A 668 12.58 -24.98 45.32
C ARG A 668 12.10 -25.34 46.72
N ASP A 669 10.80 -25.69 46.78
CA ASP A 669 10.18 -26.16 48.01
C ASP A 669 9.33 -27.41 47.76
N GLY A 670 9.82 -28.57 48.19
CA GLY A 670 9.14 -29.85 47.92
C GLY A 670 9.12 -30.19 46.43
N GLY A 671 7.92 -30.27 45.83
CA GLY A 671 7.71 -30.46 44.39
C GLY A 671 7.62 -29.14 43.59
N ASP A 672 7.49 -28.02 44.29
CA ASP A 672 7.27 -26.72 43.65
C ASP A 672 8.58 -26.02 43.29
N THR A 673 8.59 -25.36 42.14
CA THR A 673 9.70 -24.50 41.71
C THR A 673 9.21 -23.07 41.52
N TYR A 674 9.80 -22.15 42.26
CA TYR A 674 9.51 -20.71 42.15
C TYR A 674 10.58 -20.04 41.32
N LEU A 675 10.15 -19.29 40.30
CA LEU A 675 11.01 -18.48 39.46
C LEU A 675 10.65 -17.00 39.66
N LYS A 676 11.64 -16.15 39.83
CA LYS A 676 11.49 -14.71 39.77
C LYS A 676 12.24 -14.23 38.55
N LEU A 677 11.50 -13.60 37.62
CA LEU A 677 12.04 -12.92 36.45
C LEU A 677 12.13 -11.44 36.78
N VAL A 678 13.25 -10.81 36.46
CA VAL A 678 13.52 -9.39 36.71
C VAL A 678 13.94 -8.74 35.38
N ALA A 679 13.13 -7.88 34.83
CA ALA A 679 13.38 -7.22 33.56
C ALA A 679 14.63 -6.32 33.65
N THR A 680 15.71 -6.74 33.01
CA THR A 680 17.01 -6.04 33.04
C THR A 680 17.62 -5.80 31.66
N GLU A 681 17.26 -6.60 30.68
CA GLU A 681 17.72 -6.49 29.31
C GLU A 681 16.82 -5.50 28.57
N LEU A 682 17.43 -4.59 27.81
CA LEU A 682 16.68 -3.64 27.02
C LEU A 682 16.03 -4.39 25.86
N ASP A 683 14.72 -4.35 25.83
CA ASP A 683 13.91 -4.99 24.79
C ASP A 683 13.73 -4.02 23.59
N TYR A 684 13.26 -2.82 23.85
CA TYR A 684 13.27 -1.75 22.86
C TYR A 684 13.40 -0.36 23.51
N ASP A 685 13.95 0.59 22.78
CA ASP A 685 14.08 2.00 23.15
C ASP A 685 13.32 2.87 22.18
N SER A 686 12.11 3.26 22.50
CA SER A 686 11.36 4.25 21.73
C SER A 686 11.63 5.67 22.27
N SER A 687 12.87 6.11 22.16
CA SER A 687 13.21 7.49 22.52
C SER A 687 12.67 8.53 21.52
N SER A 688 12.03 8.09 20.47
CA SER A 688 11.39 8.94 19.46
C SER A 688 9.95 9.30 19.85
N GLY A 689 9.67 10.51 20.13
CA GLY A 689 8.40 11.10 19.85
C GLY A 689 7.50 11.51 21.03
N SER A 690 7.56 11.01 22.25
CA SER A 690 6.85 11.64 23.36
C SER A 690 7.73 11.85 24.57
N PRO A 691 7.95 13.09 24.99
CA PRO A 691 8.67 13.38 26.24
C PRO A 691 7.86 12.97 27.48
N ALA A 692 6.62 12.55 27.33
CA ALA A 692 5.71 12.25 28.45
C ALA A 692 5.80 10.81 28.96
N ILE A 693 6.31 9.85 28.17
CA ILE A 693 6.47 8.46 28.60
C ILE A 693 7.86 7.94 28.28
N ASP A 694 8.50 7.35 29.28
CA ASP A 694 9.64 6.46 29.05
C ASP A 694 9.10 5.16 28.44
N GLN A 695 9.12 5.08 27.12
CA GLN A 695 8.64 3.91 26.39
C GLN A 695 9.67 2.79 26.31
N ARG A 696 10.80 2.91 26.97
CA ARG A 696 11.78 1.80 27.04
C ARG A 696 11.17 0.58 27.68
N SER A 697 11.18 -0.51 26.96
CA SER A 697 10.79 -1.83 27.44
C SER A 697 12.00 -2.63 27.86
N TYR A 698 11.86 -3.40 28.91
CA TYR A 698 12.87 -4.32 29.38
C TYR A 698 12.29 -5.73 29.49
N SER A 699 13.11 -6.71 29.19
CA SER A 699 12.79 -8.12 29.21
C SER A 699 13.70 -8.92 30.12
N ASP A 700 13.36 -10.18 30.36
CA ASP A 700 14.20 -11.23 30.91
C ASP A 700 13.70 -12.61 30.47
N SER A 701 14.64 -13.54 30.30
CA SER A 701 14.38 -14.90 29.83
C SER A 701 14.98 -15.97 30.76
N ILE A 702 14.20 -16.98 31.07
CA ILE A 702 14.63 -18.17 31.82
C ILE A 702 14.35 -19.42 30.99
N THR A 703 15.37 -20.22 30.74
CA THR A 703 15.20 -21.54 30.10
C THR A 703 15.09 -22.66 31.15
N VAL A 704 14.05 -23.48 31.01
CA VAL A 704 13.77 -24.66 31.86
C VAL A 704 14.10 -25.93 31.08
N ILE A 705 15.00 -26.78 31.62
CA ILE A 705 15.43 -28.03 30.97
C ILE A 705 15.17 -29.19 31.91
N SER A 706 14.26 -30.07 31.56
CA SER A 706 13.92 -31.28 32.34
C SER A 706 14.36 -32.58 31.66
N GLY A 707 14.90 -33.52 32.36
CA GLY A 707 15.46 -34.79 31.84
C GLY A 707 14.45 -35.86 31.42
N GLY A 708 13.18 -35.55 31.19
CA GLY A 708 12.10 -36.53 30.97
C GLY A 708 11.08 -36.23 29.92
N GLY A 709 11.13 -35.08 29.24
CA GLY A 709 10.19 -34.71 28.18
C GLY A 709 10.68 -35.11 26.78
N ARG A 710 9.85 -34.85 25.76
CA ARG A 710 10.21 -35.01 24.37
C ARG A 710 11.09 -33.83 23.93
N ASP A 711 12.22 -34.16 23.32
CA ASP A 711 13.05 -33.15 22.63
C ASP A 711 12.41 -32.85 21.27
N ARG A 712 11.84 -31.67 21.14
CA ARG A 712 11.46 -31.09 19.82
C ARG A 712 12.73 -30.42 19.35
N GLY A 713 13.58 -31.08 18.61
CA GLY A 713 14.87 -30.60 18.11
C GLY A 713 15.04 -29.09 17.96
N ASP A 714 16.25 -28.61 17.91
CA ASP A 714 16.68 -27.21 17.90
C ASP A 714 16.00 -26.32 16.82
N GLU A 715 14.68 -26.16 16.86
CA GLU A 715 14.08 -24.90 16.43
C GLU A 715 14.31 -23.93 17.59
N VAL A 716 15.48 -23.39 17.61
CA VAL A 716 15.74 -22.12 18.25
C VAL A 716 14.88 -21.14 17.50
N ASP A 717 13.85 -20.56 18.15
CA ASP A 717 13.30 -19.31 17.66
C ASP A 717 14.50 -18.47 17.26
N GLU A 718 14.56 -18.04 15.98
CA GLU A 718 15.53 -17.04 15.59
C GLU A 718 15.39 -15.93 16.62
N PRO A 719 16.47 -15.47 17.24
CA PRO A 719 16.37 -14.34 18.17
C PRO A 719 15.61 -13.26 17.39
N ARG A 720 14.59 -12.66 18.00
CA ARG A 720 13.90 -11.52 17.44
C ARG A 720 14.98 -10.65 16.81
N ASP A 721 15.10 -10.69 15.48
CA ASP A 721 16.10 -9.91 14.74
C ASP A 721 15.61 -8.46 14.73
N LEU A 722 15.70 -7.86 15.88
CA LEU A 722 15.27 -6.53 16.17
C LEU A 722 16.52 -5.78 16.55
N ASP A 723 17.09 -5.10 15.57
CA ASP A 723 17.97 -3.97 15.87
C ASP A 723 17.11 -2.84 16.45
N ARG A 724 16.40 -3.15 17.55
CA ARG A 724 15.48 -2.28 18.28
C ARG A 724 16.21 -1.22 19.11
N THR A 725 17.51 -1.18 19.03
CA THR A 725 18.35 -0.28 19.83
C THR A 725 18.68 1.04 19.14
N VAL A 726 18.21 1.21 17.91
CA VAL A 726 18.48 2.45 17.16
C VAL A 726 17.46 3.52 17.56
N PRO A 727 17.89 4.66 18.07
CA PRO A 727 16.99 5.76 18.37
C PRO A 727 16.42 6.31 17.04
N TYR A 728 15.10 6.35 16.96
CA TYR A 728 14.38 6.97 15.85
C TYR A 728 14.32 8.49 16.08
N GLY A 729 14.65 9.28 15.06
CA GLY A 729 14.46 10.71 15.05
C GLY A 729 13.21 11.06 14.26
N THR A 730 12.40 11.98 14.75
CA THR A 730 11.29 12.54 13.95
C THR A 730 11.89 13.43 12.87
N VAL A 731 11.47 13.22 11.63
CA VAL A 731 11.64 14.17 10.54
C VAL A 731 10.34 14.97 10.48
N ASP A 732 10.38 16.25 10.80
CA ASP A 732 9.26 17.13 10.51
C ASP A 732 9.10 17.17 8.99
N ALA A 733 7.95 16.78 8.48
CA ALA A 733 7.59 17.00 7.09
C ALA A 733 7.57 18.53 6.85
N ASP A 734 8.57 19.02 6.12
CA ASP A 734 8.65 20.43 5.75
C ASP A 734 8.01 20.58 4.36
N ASP A 735 7.03 21.47 4.23
CA ASP A 735 6.38 21.87 2.96
C ASP A 735 7.38 22.22 1.84
N SER A 736 8.66 22.43 2.20
CA SER A 736 9.76 22.68 1.25
C SER A 736 10.27 21.43 0.53
N MET A 737 9.76 20.23 0.85
CA MET A 737 10.23 18.97 0.28
C MET A 737 9.40 18.48 -0.93
N ARG A 738 8.34 19.19 -1.34
CA ARG A 738 7.64 18.82 -2.57
C ARG A 738 8.60 18.93 -3.75
N PRO A 739 8.68 17.87 -4.57
CA PRO A 739 9.55 17.90 -5.74
C PRO A 739 9.07 18.93 -6.75
N GLU A 740 10.02 19.67 -7.33
CA GLU A 740 9.75 20.52 -8.49
C GLU A 740 10.05 19.73 -9.77
N ARG A 741 9.18 19.87 -10.78
CA ARG A 741 9.40 19.25 -12.08
C ARG A 741 10.73 19.74 -12.68
N ALA A 742 11.57 18.84 -13.11
CA ALA A 742 12.74 19.17 -13.91
C ALA A 742 12.30 19.87 -15.21
N PRO A 743 13.11 20.80 -15.75
CA PRO A 743 12.81 21.38 -17.06
C PRO A 743 12.57 20.30 -18.09
N SER A 744 11.49 20.46 -18.89
CA SER A 744 11.18 19.55 -19.97
C SER A 744 12.37 19.39 -20.92
N THR A 745 12.64 18.17 -21.34
CA THR A 745 13.61 17.84 -22.39
C THR A 745 12.96 17.64 -23.74
N SER A 746 11.64 17.91 -23.85
CA SER A 746 10.89 17.87 -25.12
C SER A 746 11.58 18.74 -26.18
N ASP A 747 11.86 18.18 -27.34
CA ASP A 747 12.54 18.84 -28.46
C ASP A 747 11.82 18.47 -29.76
N THR A 748 10.86 19.31 -30.15
CA THR A 748 9.96 19.12 -31.30
C THR A 748 10.44 19.87 -32.54
N MET A 749 9.93 19.50 -33.70
CA MET A 749 10.28 20.09 -34.99
C MET A 749 9.07 20.75 -35.65
N ASP A 750 9.28 21.90 -36.27
CA ASP A 750 8.31 22.55 -37.13
C ASP A 750 8.27 21.91 -38.54
N ILE A 751 7.06 21.79 -39.12
CA ILE A 751 6.91 21.38 -40.50
C ILE A 751 7.39 22.53 -41.42
N ALA A 752 8.42 22.24 -42.23
CA ALA A 752 9.00 23.24 -43.15
C ALA A 752 8.36 23.16 -44.57
N PRO A 753 8.31 24.30 -45.30
CA PRO A 753 7.91 24.29 -46.66
C PRO A 753 8.92 23.55 -47.56
N GLY A 754 8.64 22.33 -47.88
CA GLY A 754 9.53 21.49 -48.69
C GLY A 754 9.76 20.11 -48.07
N ASP A 755 9.26 19.89 -46.87
CA ASP A 755 9.24 18.54 -46.28
C ASP A 755 8.39 17.61 -47.14
N ALA A 756 8.81 16.35 -47.18
CA ALA A 756 8.10 15.32 -47.94
C ALA A 756 6.70 15.07 -47.30
N ARG A 757 5.69 14.88 -48.09
CA ARG A 757 4.33 14.64 -47.64
C ARG A 757 3.86 13.26 -48.04
N TRP A 758 3.10 12.61 -47.18
CA TRP A 758 2.55 11.28 -47.45
C TRP A 758 1.65 11.27 -48.68
N SER A 759 0.85 12.32 -48.87
CA SER A 759 -0.03 12.50 -50.02
C SER A 759 0.68 12.78 -51.36
N ASP A 760 1.96 13.16 -51.32
CA ASP A 760 2.72 13.45 -52.60
C ASP A 760 3.28 12.15 -53.23
N THR A 761 2.59 11.61 -54.19
CA THR A 761 2.97 10.39 -54.88
C THR A 761 4.35 10.46 -55.61
N SER A 762 4.93 11.66 -55.72
CA SER A 762 6.32 11.79 -56.26
C SER A 762 7.39 11.38 -55.28
N VAL A 763 7.07 11.38 -53.97
CA VAL A 763 7.93 10.83 -52.89
C VAL A 763 8.03 9.31 -53.02
N TRP A 764 6.99 8.65 -53.56
CA TRP A 764 6.79 7.20 -53.56
C TRP A 764 6.99 6.55 -54.96
N ASP A 765 7.74 7.13 -55.84
CA ASP A 765 7.90 6.63 -57.23
C ASP A 765 6.59 6.40 -57.99
N GLY A 766 5.50 7.06 -57.60
CA GLY A 766 4.24 7.11 -58.32
C GLY A 766 2.99 6.54 -57.65
N SER A 767 3.11 5.87 -56.50
CA SER A 767 1.98 5.40 -55.66
C SER A 767 2.30 5.53 -54.18
N ALA A 768 1.36 6.00 -53.37
CA ALA A 768 1.53 5.99 -51.92
C ALA A 768 1.64 4.54 -51.40
N PRO A 769 2.31 4.32 -50.26
CA PRO A 769 2.40 3.01 -49.62
C PRO A 769 1.02 2.44 -49.30
N GLY A 770 0.88 1.14 -49.29
CA GLY A 770 -0.31 0.39 -48.87
C GLY A 770 -0.04 -0.59 -47.74
N ALA A 771 -1.08 -1.32 -47.33
CA ALA A 771 -1.10 -2.21 -46.14
C ALA A 771 0.04 -3.23 -46.05
N ASP A 772 0.61 -3.68 -47.16
CA ASP A 772 1.70 -4.67 -47.18
C ASP A 772 3.11 -4.01 -47.18
N ASP A 773 3.19 -2.67 -47.23
CA ASP A 773 4.43 -1.95 -47.40
C ASP A 773 5.06 -1.53 -46.07
N ILE A 774 6.38 -1.47 -45.98
CA ILE A 774 7.11 -0.87 -44.86
C ILE A 774 7.64 0.49 -45.31
N VAL A 775 7.36 1.53 -44.53
CA VAL A 775 7.86 2.88 -44.78
C VAL A 775 9.13 3.12 -43.98
N PHE A 776 10.15 3.59 -44.66
CA PHE A 776 11.43 3.96 -44.04
C PHE A 776 11.67 5.46 -44.20
N VAL A 777 12.05 6.13 -43.09
CA VAL A 777 12.38 7.56 -43.02
C VAL A 777 13.83 7.70 -42.55
N GLY A 778 14.75 8.06 -43.46
CA GLY A 778 16.20 8.09 -43.23
C GLY A 778 16.70 9.35 -42.56
N GLU A 779 18.03 9.34 -42.21
CA GLU A 779 18.73 10.43 -41.52
C GLU A 779 18.54 11.79 -42.19
N GLY A 780 18.02 12.76 -41.40
CA GLY A 780 17.80 14.16 -41.82
C GLY A 780 16.64 14.37 -42.77
N GLU A 781 15.81 13.39 -43.01
CA GLU A 781 14.58 13.51 -43.78
C GLU A 781 13.39 13.73 -42.87
N THR A 782 12.42 14.54 -43.30
CA THR A 782 11.14 14.74 -42.64
C THR A 782 10.01 14.26 -43.52
N LEU A 783 9.21 13.32 -43.02
CA LEU A 783 7.97 12.85 -43.64
C LEU A 783 6.77 13.40 -42.86
N VAL A 784 5.92 14.16 -43.51
CA VAL A 784 4.71 14.69 -42.91
C VAL A 784 3.54 13.77 -43.26
N LEU A 785 2.89 13.22 -42.24
CA LEU A 785 1.63 12.46 -42.39
C LEU A 785 0.46 13.45 -42.47
N ASP A 786 -0.06 13.62 -43.65
CA ASP A 786 -1.10 14.63 -43.99
C ASP A 786 -2.42 14.01 -44.48
N ILE A 787 -2.51 12.68 -44.53
CA ILE A 787 -3.72 11.90 -44.91
C ILE A 787 -3.75 10.59 -44.15
N ASP A 788 -4.91 9.92 -44.13
CA ASP A 788 -5.06 8.57 -43.63
C ASP A 788 -4.08 7.60 -44.32
N ALA A 789 -3.51 6.69 -43.55
CA ALA A 789 -2.56 5.72 -44.06
C ALA A 789 -2.72 4.34 -43.38
N GLU A 790 -2.46 3.28 -44.18
CA GLU A 790 -2.43 1.89 -43.70
C GLU A 790 -1.18 1.22 -44.29
N VAL A 791 -0.27 0.76 -43.41
CA VAL A 791 1.02 0.15 -43.80
C VAL A 791 1.41 -0.96 -42.81
N ALA A 792 2.21 -1.93 -43.27
CA ALA A 792 2.70 -3.02 -42.43
C ALA A 792 3.67 -2.54 -41.34
N GLY A 793 4.41 -1.48 -41.58
CA GLY A 793 5.33 -0.96 -40.56
C GLY A 793 5.95 0.38 -40.93
N ILE A 794 6.42 1.09 -39.90
CA ILE A 794 7.12 2.36 -40.09
C ILE A 794 8.44 2.31 -39.32
N ILE A 795 9.56 2.67 -39.98
CA ILE A 795 10.87 2.78 -39.36
C ILE A 795 11.42 4.19 -39.59
N VAL A 796 11.55 4.94 -38.49
CA VAL A 796 12.13 6.28 -38.46
C VAL A 796 13.59 6.16 -37.98
N ASN A 797 14.52 6.23 -38.90
CA ASN A 797 15.94 5.99 -38.65
C ASN A 797 16.76 7.28 -38.82
N GLY A 798 16.83 8.10 -37.77
CA GLY A 798 17.53 9.41 -37.80
C GLY A 798 16.79 10.49 -38.56
N GLY A 799 15.56 10.24 -38.98
CA GLY A 799 14.64 11.18 -39.61
C GLY A 799 13.51 11.58 -38.66
N ALA A 800 12.46 12.20 -39.22
CA ALA A 800 11.26 12.58 -38.47
C ALA A 800 9.99 12.16 -39.20
N LEU A 801 9.04 11.57 -38.46
CA LEU A 801 7.65 11.41 -38.88
C LEU A 801 6.80 12.39 -38.05
N ILE A 802 6.18 13.36 -38.70
CA ILE A 802 5.39 14.40 -38.05
C ILE A 802 3.95 14.36 -38.57
N VAL A 803 2.99 14.28 -37.65
CA VAL A 803 1.55 14.32 -38.00
C VAL A 803 1.11 15.76 -38.21
N GLU A 804 0.50 16.05 -39.38
CA GLU A 804 0.00 17.40 -39.72
C GLU A 804 -1.34 17.67 -39.05
N ASP A 805 -1.46 18.80 -38.39
CA ASP A 805 -2.68 19.24 -37.68
C ASP A 805 -3.58 20.08 -38.58
N THR A 806 -4.06 19.52 -39.69
CA THR A 806 -4.99 20.23 -40.62
C THR A 806 -6.33 19.55 -40.84
N GLN A 807 -6.44 18.30 -40.45
CA GLN A 807 -7.64 17.45 -40.54
C GLN A 807 -7.47 16.24 -39.63
N ASP A 808 -8.57 15.51 -39.40
CA ASP A 808 -8.51 14.22 -38.72
C ASP A 808 -7.71 13.21 -39.54
N ILE A 809 -6.86 12.41 -38.89
CA ILE A 809 -5.97 11.43 -39.54
C ILE A 809 -6.00 10.11 -38.78
N ASP A 810 -6.22 9.02 -39.54
CA ASP A 810 -6.06 7.65 -39.03
C ASP A 810 -4.79 7.00 -39.61
N LEU A 811 -3.92 6.50 -38.77
CA LEU A 811 -2.75 5.70 -39.12
C LEU A 811 -2.92 4.28 -38.57
N ILE A 812 -2.91 3.29 -39.48
CA ILE A 812 -2.99 1.89 -39.12
C ILE A 812 -1.66 1.23 -39.47
N THR A 813 -1.04 0.52 -38.51
CA THR A 813 0.24 -0.16 -38.76
C THR A 813 0.48 -1.25 -37.71
N ASP A 814 1.22 -2.32 -38.08
CA ASP A 814 1.65 -3.30 -37.08
C ASP A 814 2.65 -2.71 -36.10
N TYR A 815 3.56 -1.85 -36.58
CA TYR A 815 4.57 -1.24 -35.71
C TYR A 815 5.06 0.13 -36.17
N LEU A 816 5.48 0.95 -35.21
CA LEU A 816 6.21 2.19 -35.44
C LEU A 816 7.50 2.16 -34.59
N LEU A 817 8.65 2.11 -35.25
CA LEU A 817 9.97 2.06 -34.63
C LEU A 817 10.76 3.33 -34.88
N VAL A 818 11.26 3.95 -33.81
CA VAL A 818 12.08 5.16 -33.85
C VAL A 818 13.49 4.85 -33.35
N ILE A 819 14.51 5.05 -34.17
CA ILE A 819 15.90 4.70 -33.85
C ILE A 819 16.89 5.76 -34.36
N ASN A 820 18.12 5.77 -33.80
CA ASN A 820 19.22 6.58 -34.25
C ASN A 820 18.91 8.09 -34.34
N GLU A 821 18.48 8.68 -33.23
CA GLU A 821 18.08 10.10 -33.14
C GLU A 821 16.81 10.43 -33.97
N GLY A 822 15.98 9.44 -34.26
CA GLY A 822 14.70 9.62 -34.95
C GLY A 822 13.65 10.31 -34.08
N LEU A 823 12.61 10.84 -34.71
CA LEU A 823 11.50 11.53 -34.06
C LEU A 823 10.16 11.02 -34.61
N PHE A 824 9.26 10.61 -33.72
CA PHE A 824 7.82 10.53 -33.99
C PHE A 824 7.12 11.64 -33.21
N GLN A 825 6.35 12.49 -33.91
CA GLN A 825 5.75 13.69 -33.31
C GLN A 825 4.30 13.86 -33.71
N VAL A 826 3.42 14.08 -32.69
CA VAL A 826 2.03 14.51 -32.82
C VAL A 826 1.83 15.75 -31.94
N GLY A 827 1.74 16.93 -32.59
CA GLY A 827 1.70 18.20 -31.86
C GLY A 827 3.06 18.59 -31.22
N GLN A 828 3.03 19.65 -30.45
CA GLN A 828 4.16 20.20 -29.70
C GLN A 828 3.68 20.71 -28.34
N GLU A 829 4.57 20.78 -27.34
CA GLU A 829 4.23 21.20 -25.96
C GLU A 829 3.56 22.58 -25.94
N ASP A 830 4.03 23.54 -26.75
CA ASP A 830 3.48 24.90 -26.86
C ASP A 830 2.47 25.07 -28.00
N SER A 831 2.22 24.03 -28.81
CA SER A 831 1.25 24.00 -29.92
C SER A 831 0.65 22.59 -30.05
N PRO A 832 -0.20 22.17 -29.10
CA PRO A 832 -0.80 20.84 -29.09
C PRO A 832 -1.65 20.58 -30.35
N HIS A 833 -1.70 19.33 -30.79
CA HIS A 833 -2.49 18.85 -31.91
C HIS A 833 -4.00 19.05 -31.66
N GLN A 834 -4.72 19.68 -32.56
CA GLN A 834 -6.10 20.13 -32.38
C GLN A 834 -7.15 19.21 -33.02
N ASN A 835 -6.79 18.55 -34.13
CA ASN A 835 -7.69 17.62 -34.82
C ASN A 835 -7.60 16.23 -34.21
N ASP A 836 -8.48 15.30 -34.56
CA ASP A 836 -8.38 13.94 -34.10
C ASP A 836 -7.24 13.19 -34.83
N PHE A 837 -6.39 12.55 -34.08
CA PHE A 837 -5.38 11.62 -34.60
C PHE A 837 -5.52 10.27 -33.92
N THR A 838 -5.60 9.19 -34.72
CA THR A 838 -5.66 7.84 -34.23
C THR A 838 -4.50 7.00 -34.80
N LEU A 839 -3.66 6.44 -33.93
CA LEU A 839 -2.72 5.38 -34.24
C LEU A 839 -3.29 4.03 -33.79
N THR A 840 -3.66 3.16 -34.73
CA THR A 840 -4.07 1.79 -34.45
C THR A 840 -2.93 0.81 -34.74
N LEU A 841 -2.56 0.03 -33.72
CA LEU A 841 -1.55 -1.03 -33.80
C LEU A 841 -2.25 -2.37 -34.03
N GLU A 842 -2.03 -2.96 -35.23
CA GLU A 842 -2.71 -4.18 -35.72
C GLU A 842 -1.76 -5.37 -35.74
N GLY A 843 -1.15 -5.77 -34.71
CA GLY A 843 -0.30 -6.96 -34.74
C GLY A 843 -0.99 -8.17 -34.16
N ASP A 844 -1.15 -9.23 -34.90
CA ASP A 844 -1.81 -10.47 -34.48
C ASP A 844 -0.86 -11.69 -34.30
N ASP A 845 0.42 -11.54 -34.60
CA ASP A 845 1.42 -12.61 -34.45
C ASP A 845 2.43 -12.35 -33.34
N PRO A 846 2.17 -12.86 -32.10
CA PRO A 846 3.09 -12.65 -30.98
C PRO A 846 4.47 -13.31 -31.16
N THR A 847 4.67 -14.07 -32.22
CA THR A 847 5.92 -14.76 -32.56
C THR A 847 6.70 -14.13 -33.72
N ALA A 848 6.14 -13.08 -34.34
CA ALA A 848 6.80 -12.39 -35.44
C ALA A 848 8.09 -11.70 -34.98
N ASP A 849 9.14 -11.87 -35.76
CA ASP A 849 10.43 -11.18 -35.58
C ASP A 849 10.60 -10.12 -36.65
N ILE A 850 10.97 -8.91 -36.23
CA ILE A 850 11.28 -7.83 -37.15
C ILE A 850 12.78 -7.83 -37.38
N ASN A 851 13.20 -8.15 -38.62
CA ASN A 851 14.61 -8.14 -39.04
C ASN A 851 14.96 -6.75 -39.61
N LEU A 852 15.79 -6.01 -38.89
CA LEU A 852 16.23 -4.67 -39.26
C LEU A 852 17.47 -4.65 -40.20
N GLU A 853 18.14 -5.80 -40.42
CA GLU A 853 19.32 -5.85 -41.31
C GLU A 853 19.07 -5.27 -42.70
N PRO A 854 17.91 -5.47 -43.35
CA PRO A 854 17.67 -4.89 -44.68
C PRO A 854 17.64 -3.36 -44.66
N PHE A 855 17.36 -2.74 -43.53
CA PHE A 855 17.17 -1.29 -43.39
C PHE A 855 18.46 -0.55 -42.98
N LEU A 856 19.49 -1.27 -42.50
CA LEU A 856 20.74 -0.71 -41.99
C LEU A 856 21.65 -0.10 -43.07
N GLY A 857 21.19 0.54 -44.00
CA GLY A 857 22.02 1.18 -45.05
C GLY A 857 21.20 2.01 -46.01
N LEU A 858 19.89 2.06 -45.72
CA LEU A 858 18.98 2.91 -46.46
C LEU A 858 19.18 4.37 -46.07
N THR A 859 18.98 5.27 -47.01
CA THR A 859 19.02 6.72 -46.79
C THR A 859 17.88 7.36 -47.59
N GLY A 860 17.20 8.35 -47.00
CA GLY A 860 16.07 8.96 -47.63
C GLY A 860 14.71 8.35 -47.20
N ILE A 861 13.64 8.69 -47.87
CA ILE A 861 12.31 8.13 -47.63
C ILE A 861 12.04 7.07 -48.71
N GLU A 862 11.81 5.84 -48.25
CA GLU A 862 11.68 4.67 -49.17
C GLU A 862 10.52 3.77 -48.74
N ILE A 863 9.87 3.07 -49.69
CA ILE A 863 9.03 1.92 -49.47
C ILE A 863 9.86 0.65 -49.62
N VAL A 864 9.81 -0.28 -48.66
CA VAL A 864 10.62 -1.50 -48.66
C VAL A 864 9.76 -2.75 -48.65
#